data_2eccfaed9afc426af712f154062859c4
#
_entry.id   2eccfaed9afc426af712f154062859c4
#
_cell.length_a   1.000
_cell.length_b   1.000
_cell.length_c   1.000
_cell.angle_alpha   90.00
_cell.angle_beta   90.00
_cell.angle_gamma   90.00
#
_symmetry.space_group_name_H-M   'P 1'
#
loop_
_entity.id
_entity.type
_entity.pdbx_description
1 polymer ?
#
loop_
_entity_poly.entity_id
_entity_poly.type
_entity_poly.pdbx_seq_one_letter_code
_entity_poly.pdbx_strand_id
1 'polypeptide(L)'
;MTRNIVLAFTISWLGIIFSFAQNTPQIKGVITDVDTGEPIPFVNVYYEGKAVGSTSNMEGEYSVDNKAAIGWGKLTFSSVGYATQVVQINSSTRTLNIKMRPDLILSEVIVKPKREKYSRKNNPAVELMKKVVNAKKASDLSEKDFYNYDKYRKLTLSLDNVQTNDSLMSSMFKKYPFLLEQVEVSDVTGKKILPVSIEETASEILYRKDPKEQKTIIKGINSGGVNELFNTGDMLNTMLADVFQDINIYQDKFRFLQNPFDSPVSQSGIAFYKYYIMDTVYVDTDKCFHLTFVPNNPQDFGFTGHLYVLSDSTYRVKKCVLNLPKKSDINFINSLSIVQEFGELPTGDWVLQNDDMVCEIAYMKSLSAVQVRRITKYRNFGFDPLPAKLFARKGKEIKDVNAMMRDDSFWEEYRPEKLTKAESGMNHFVDNLRQIKGFKYIIFAGKALIENFVETGTKDKPSKIDIGPINTIVSRNYIDGLRLRASAQTTANLHPNLFLKGYYAYGFKDKKSKYNAEVEYSFKKKEYLPREYPIHSIAASYMYDNMSPSDKFLSTDKDNVFTSFKVVNVDQFNYERTAKLKYQWEQENGLKTTVVLSHSNYEATGRLFYRTMSAQSAFEQNFSTLSPQQWERSPYDTKDYTTTEITLGVRYAPGETFINTKQRRVPISLDAPIFTLQHTIGLKALGADYAYHLTEAGIYKRVWMGTWGHIDTHLRGGIQWSKVPYPLLIMPAANLSYILQDGSFNLINNMEFLNDRYASLDMAWNLQGKILNRIPLLRKLKWREHLGIKMLWGTLSDKNNPFLPENKNDAMLMMFPGHYLENGTYQYSSYLMDKNRPYIEVSAGIHNIFKILHVEYVRRLNYNHLPTANKWGIRFMIRTVF
;
A
#
# COMPACT_ATOMS: atom_id res chain seq x y z
N MET A 1 66.25 -28.20 70.53
CA MET A 1 65.27 -29.03 69.83
C MET A 1 63.82 -28.63 70.12
N THR A 2 63.50 -27.99 71.19
CA THR A 2 62.18 -27.60 71.68
C THR A 2 61.58 -26.34 70.87
N ARG A 3 62.39 -25.44 70.31
CA ARG A 3 61.94 -24.22 69.71
C ARG A 3 61.37 -24.47 68.26
N ASN A 4 61.87 -25.53 67.60
CA ASN A 4 61.41 -25.86 66.19
C ASN A 4 60.16 -26.72 66.20
N ILE A 5 59.82 -27.40 67.31
CA ILE A 5 58.62 -28.17 67.44
C ILE A 5 57.38 -27.28 67.70
N VAL A 6 57.61 -26.17 68.47
CA VAL A 6 56.53 -25.20 68.79
C VAL A 6 56.25 -24.39 67.52
N LEU A 7 57.25 -24.07 66.71
CA LEU A 7 57.03 -23.36 65.45
C LEU A 7 56.26 -24.23 64.37
N ALA A 8 56.58 -25.56 64.36
CA ALA A 8 55.89 -26.51 63.52
C ALA A 8 54.43 -26.74 63.95
N PHE A 9 54.18 -26.76 65.29
CA PHE A 9 52.80 -26.87 65.79
C PHE A 9 51.97 -25.59 65.56
N THR A 10 52.55 -24.38 65.69
CA THR A 10 51.84 -23.11 65.38
C THR A 10 51.56 -22.92 63.90
N ILE A 11 52.45 -23.31 62.98
CA ILE A 11 52.23 -23.28 61.56
C ILE A 11 51.15 -24.32 61.11
N SER A 12 51.16 -25.49 61.73
CA SER A 12 50.12 -26.55 61.48
C SER A 12 48.75 -26.12 61.99
N TRP A 13 48.66 -25.35 63.06
CA TRP A 13 47.39 -24.80 63.57
C TRP A 13 46.88 -23.61 62.80
N LEU A 14 47.74 -22.76 62.29
CA LEU A 14 47.36 -21.70 61.30
C LEU A 14 46.90 -22.28 59.97
N GLY A 15 47.51 -23.39 59.52
CA GLY A 15 47.08 -24.08 58.31
C GLY A 15 45.64 -24.67 58.38
N ILE A 16 45.18 -25.08 59.59
CA ILE A 16 43.89 -25.64 59.79
C ILE A 16 42.79 -24.53 59.93
N ILE A 17 43.17 -23.29 60.31
CA ILE A 17 42.24 -22.17 60.42
C ILE A 17 41.95 -21.55 59.01
N PHE A 18 42.81 -21.69 58.05
CA PHE A 18 42.56 -21.21 56.66
C PHE A 18 41.92 -22.23 55.76
N SER A 19 41.58 -23.44 56.18
CA SER A 19 40.87 -24.45 55.39
C SER A 19 39.37 -24.50 55.59
N PHE A 20 38.78 -23.56 56.30
CA PHE A 20 37.33 -23.28 56.25
C PHE A 20 37.08 -22.20 55.25
N ALA A 21 37.47 -22.38 53.97
CA ALA A 21 36.80 -21.76 52.83
C ALA A 21 35.34 -22.22 52.92
N GLN A 22 34.42 -21.33 53.25
CA GLN A 22 32.99 -21.60 53.30
C GLN A 22 32.61 -22.12 51.93
N ASN A 23 32.45 -23.42 51.76
CA ASN A 23 31.73 -24.03 50.66
C ASN A 23 30.27 -23.59 50.78
N THR A 24 29.94 -22.40 50.23
CA THR A 24 28.56 -22.03 50.06
C THR A 24 27.92 -23.11 49.19
N PRO A 25 26.82 -23.72 49.66
CA PRO A 25 26.16 -24.77 48.91
C PRO A 25 25.74 -24.22 47.52
N GLN A 26 26.15 -24.92 46.49
CA GLN A 26 25.84 -24.53 45.09
C GLN A 26 24.58 -25.22 44.61
N ILE A 27 23.80 -24.52 43.78
CA ILE A 27 22.71 -25.08 42.98
C ILE A 27 23.28 -25.33 41.59
N LYS A 28 23.16 -26.56 41.12
CA LYS A 28 23.58 -26.99 39.77
C LYS A 28 22.41 -27.57 39.02
N GLY A 29 22.45 -27.51 37.70
CA GLY A 29 21.43 -28.12 36.87
C GLY A 29 21.72 -27.90 35.38
N VAL A 30 20.83 -28.45 34.57
CA VAL A 30 20.85 -28.29 33.11
C VAL A 30 19.60 -27.52 32.70
N ILE A 31 19.78 -26.60 31.78
CA ILE A 31 18.70 -25.82 31.17
C ILE A 31 18.48 -26.33 29.77
N THR A 32 17.26 -26.75 29.48
CA THR A 32 16.89 -27.32 28.18
C THR A 32 15.65 -26.61 27.63
N ASP A 33 15.52 -26.64 26.32
CA ASP A 33 14.30 -26.24 25.64
C ASP A 33 13.16 -27.22 25.92
N VAL A 34 11.97 -26.70 26.16
CA VAL A 34 10.80 -27.55 26.58
C VAL A 34 10.29 -28.39 25.40
N ASP A 35 10.44 -27.92 24.17
CA ASP A 35 9.86 -28.54 22.98
C ASP A 35 10.85 -29.48 22.29
N THR A 36 12.13 -29.10 22.20
CA THR A 36 13.19 -29.90 21.54
C THR A 36 13.96 -30.80 22.53
N GLY A 37 14.01 -30.41 23.78
CA GLY A 37 14.82 -31.10 24.80
C GLY A 37 16.32 -30.79 24.68
N GLU A 38 16.73 -29.97 23.74
CA GLU A 38 18.14 -29.57 23.52
C GLU A 38 18.63 -28.65 24.67
N PRO A 39 19.92 -28.69 25.02
CA PRO A 39 20.49 -27.79 26.00
C PRO A 39 20.51 -26.35 25.48
N ILE A 40 20.15 -25.40 26.37
CA ILE A 40 20.20 -23.97 26.03
C ILE A 40 21.48 -23.36 26.60
N PRO A 41 22.42 -22.94 25.74
CA PRO A 41 23.66 -22.30 26.19
C PRO A 41 23.41 -20.85 26.61
N PHE A 42 24.29 -20.33 27.46
CA PHE A 42 24.38 -18.92 27.85
C PHE A 42 23.11 -18.34 28.49
N VAL A 43 22.31 -19.17 29.16
CA VAL A 43 21.17 -18.69 29.94
C VAL A 43 21.70 -17.95 31.16
N ASN A 44 21.27 -16.71 31.38
CA ASN A 44 21.56 -15.96 32.60
C ASN A 44 20.75 -16.50 33.75
N VAL A 45 21.46 -16.90 34.80
CA VAL A 45 20.88 -17.44 36.06
C VAL A 45 21.24 -16.48 37.18
N TYR A 46 20.30 -15.71 37.72
CA TYR A 46 20.58 -14.66 38.70
C TYR A 46 19.45 -14.50 39.70
N TYR A 47 19.77 -13.91 40.84
CA TYR A 47 18.81 -13.61 41.89
C TYR A 47 18.00 -12.37 41.57
N GLU A 48 16.65 -12.43 41.70
CA GLU A 48 15.76 -11.33 41.37
C GLU A 48 16.20 -10.03 42.08
N GLY A 49 16.46 -9.00 41.26
CA GLY A 49 16.90 -7.68 41.72
C GLY A 49 18.34 -7.60 42.26
N LYS A 50 19.19 -8.58 42.00
CA LYS A 50 20.59 -8.63 42.42
C LYS A 50 21.54 -8.82 41.25
N ALA A 51 22.70 -8.24 41.31
CA ALA A 51 23.73 -8.39 40.27
C ALA A 51 24.62 -9.63 40.52
N VAL A 52 24.09 -10.66 41.11
CA VAL A 52 24.82 -11.91 41.46
C VAL A 52 24.15 -13.06 40.74
N GLY A 53 24.91 -13.77 39.94
CA GLY A 53 24.40 -14.88 39.14
C GLY A 53 25.52 -15.66 38.46
N SER A 54 25.14 -16.51 37.54
CA SER A 54 25.98 -17.37 36.71
C SER A 54 25.38 -17.43 35.30
N THR A 55 26.10 -18.03 34.37
CA THR A 55 25.61 -18.26 32.98
C THR A 55 25.77 -19.75 32.65
N SER A 56 24.86 -20.36 31.93
CA SER A 56 25.01 -21.73 31.48
C SER A 56 26.12 -21.89 30.44
N ASN A 57 26.78 -23.05 30.40
CA ASN A 57 27.79 -23.42 29.42
C ASN A 57 27.11 -23.90 28.10
N MET A 58 27.91 -24.39 27.15
CA MET A 58 27.43 -24.87 25.84
C MET A 58 26.49 -26.09 25.96
N GLU A 59 26.64 -26.89 27.02
CA GLU A 59 25.84 -28.06 27.35
C GLU A 59 24.62 -27.69 28.20
N GLY A 60 24.31 -26.39 28.35
CA GLY A 60 23.21 -25.89 29.15
C GLY A 60 23.41 -26.03 30.69
N GLU A 61 24.58 -26.47 31.15
CA GLU A 61 24.86 -26.65 32.58
C GLU A 61 25.18 -25.31 33.24
N TYR A 62 24.67 -25.12 34.45
CA TYR A 62 24.95 -23.95 35.26
C TYR A 62 25.28 -24.30 36.71
N SER A 63 25.96 -23.41 37.36
CA SER A 63 26.26 -23.50 38.78
C SER A 63 26.18 -22.10 39.40
N VAL A 64 25.40 -21.97 40.50
CA VAL A 64 25.26 -20.69 41.22
C VAL A 64 25.24 -20.96 42.71
N ASP A 65 25.84 -20.09 43.53
CA ASP A 65 25.81 -20.23 45.01
C ASP A 65 24.38 -20.15 45.53
N ASN A 66 23.96 -21.08 46.39
CA ASN A 66 22.66 -21.03 47.01
C ASN A 66 22.61 -19.94 48.10
N LYS A 67 21.98 -18.84 47.85
CA LYS A 67 21.77 -17.68 48.71
C LYS A 67 20.40 -17.68 49.41
N ALA A 68 19.61 -18.77 49.32
CA ALA A 68 18.29 -18.86 49.97
C ALA A 68 18.35 -18.71 51.49
N ALA A 69 19.44 -19.16 52.12
CA ALA A 69 19.64 -19.04 53.58
C ALA A 69 19.75 -17.55 54.06
N ILE A 70 20.12 -16.63 53.18
CA ILE A 70 20.18 -15.18 53.46
C ILE A 70 19.00 -14.40 52.89
N GLY A 71 17.87 -15.11 52.62
CA GLY A 71 16.61 -14.52 52.18
C GLY A 71 16.50 -14.28 50.66
N TRP A 72 17.45 -14.77 49.82
CA TRP A 72 17.38 -14.69 48.37
C TRP A 72 16.74 -15.96 47.81
N GLY A 73 15.43 -16.08 47.98
CA GLY A 73 14.67 -17.30 47.68
C GLY A 73 14.17 -17.43 46.23
N LYS A 74 14.48 -16.50 45.33
CA LYS A 74 14.02 -16.51 43.91
C LYS A 74 15.20 -16.48 42.99
N LEU A 75 15.31 -17.49 42.13
CA LEU A 75 16.32 -17.60 41.07
C LEU A 75 15.62 -17.39 39.71
N THR A 76 16.16 -16.48 38.95
CA THR A 76 15.63 -16.09 37.61
C THR A 76 16.49 -16.66 36.51
N PHE A 77 15.87 -17.27 35.51
CA PHE A 77 16.48 -17.82 34.32
C PHE A 77 16.01 -16.98 33.13
N SER A 78 16.93 -16.39 32.41
CA SER A 78 16.65 -15.50 31.29
C SER A 78 17.60 -15.77 30.14
N SER A 79 17.07 -16.00 28.97
CA SER A 79 17.80 -16.14 27.72
C SER A 79 17.04 -15.47 26.58
N VAL A 80 17.77 -15.01 25.57
CA VAL A 80 17.17 -14.37 24.38
C VAL A 80 16.42 -15.42 23.58
N GLY A 81 15.15 -15.15 23.30
CA GLY A 81 14.28 -16.11 22.61
C GLY A 81 13.52 -17.06 23.53
N TYR A 82 13.65 -16.91 24.85
CA TYR A 82 12.97 -17.76 25.84
C TYR A 82 12.22 -16.90 26.86
N ALA A 83 11.08 -17.38 27.31
CA ALA A 83 10.32 -16.74 28.38
C ALA A 83 11.12 -16.78 29.69
N THR A 84 11.31 -15.61 30.29
CA THR A 84 11.98 -15.51 31.57
C THR A 84 11.24 -16.31 32.66
N GLN A 85 11.93 -17.23 33.30
CA GLN A 85 11.35 -18.10 34.34
C GLN A 85 11.91 -17.76 35.69
N VAL A 86 11.03 -17.60 36.69
CA VAL A 86 11.41 -17.35 38.07
C VAL A 86 11.03 -18.56 38.92
N VAL A 87 12.01 -19.14 39.57
CA VAL A 87 11.83 -20.37 40.39
C VAL A 87 12.12 -20.08 41.84
N GLN A 88 11.21 -20.51 42.73
CA GLN A 88 11.40 -20.41 44.16
C GLN A 88 12.38 -21.49 44.60
N ILE A 89 13.42 -21.12 45.36
CA ILE A 89 14.44 -22.02 45.91
C ILE A 89 14.48 -21.91 47.41
N ASN A 90 15.01 -22.95 48.05
CA ASN A 90 15.24 -23.00 49.49
C ASN A 90 16.70 -23.37 49.81
N SER A 91 17.09 -23.32 51.06
CA SER A 91 18.48 -23.57 51.51
C SER A 91 18.94 -25.02 51.28
N SER A 92 18.01 -25.97 51.09
CA SER A 92 18.29 -27.37 50.77
C SER A 92 18.37 -27.65 49.25
N THR A 93 18.01 -26.72 48.38
CA THR A 93 18.08 -26.89 46.92
C THR A 93 19.52 -27.08 46.48
N ARG A 94 19.84 -28.21 45.80
CA ARG A 94 21.18 -28.50 45.26
C ARG A 94 21.19 -28.73 43.76
N THR A 95 20.14 -29.38 43.25
CA THR A 95 19.98 -29.65 41.83
C THR A 95 18.65 -29.07 41.40
N LEU A 96 18.68 -28.31 40.28
CA LEU A 96 17.51 -27.69 39.71
C LEU A 96 17.63 -27.65 38.19
N ASN A 97 16.97 -28.60 37.50
CA ASN A 97 16.91 -28.62 36.05
C ASN A 97 15.73 -27.77 35.59
N ILE A 98 15.96 -26.93 34.59
CA ILE A 98 14.99 -25.96 34.08
C ILE A 98 14.67 -26.31 32.63
N LYS A 99 13.37 -26.30 32.33
CA LYS A 99 12.87 -26.35 30.93
C LYS A 99 12.32 -25.00 30.57
N MET A 100 12.99 -24.26 29.71
CA MET A 100 12.55 -22.95 29.26
C MET A 100 11.68 -23.11 28.01
N ARG A 101 10.62 -22.31 27.94
CA ARG A 101 9.78 -22.23 26.76
C ARG A 101 10.32 -21.11 25.85
N PRO A 102 10.37 -21.33 24.53
CA PRO A 102 10.60 -20.24 23.59
C PRO A 102 9.64 -19.08 23.90
N ASP A 103 10.19 -17.88 24.01
CA ASP A 103 9.37 -16.68 24.18
C ASP A 103 8.81 -16.32 22.80
N LEU A 104 7.51 -16.55 22.67
CA LEU A 104 6.80 -16.25 21.45
C LEU A 104 6.92 -14.75 21.18
N ILE A 105 7.55 -14.41 20.10
CA ILE A 105 7.98 -13.07 19.65
C ILE A 105 6.85 -12.00 19.69
N LEU A 106 5.62 -12.39 19.93
CA LEU A 106 4.42 -11.55 19.94
C LEU A 106 4.09 -10.90 21.30
N SER A 107 4.95 -11.03 22.30
CA SER A 107 4.73 -10.39 23.61
C SER A 107 4.87 -8.88 23.50
N GLU A 108 3.79 -8.14 23.80
CA GLU A 108 3.84 -6.70 23.92
C GLU A 108 4.84 -6.29 25.01
N VAL A 109 5.79 -5.43 24.66
CA VAL A 109 6.71 -4.84 25.64
C VAL A 109 5.92 -3.91 26.57
N ILE A 110 5.50 -4.42 27.72
CA ILE A 110 4.87 -3.63 28.76
C ILE A 110 5.98 -3.14 29.71
N VAL A 111 6.51 -1.97 29.42
CA VAL A 111 7.36 -1.27 30.38
C VAL A 111 6.44 -0.72 31.49
N LYS A 112 6.43 -1.38 32.66
CA LYS A 112 5.81 -0.80 33.86
C LYS A 112 6.79 0.26 34.39
N PRO A 113 6.49 1.56 34.28
CA PRO A 113 7.40 2.57 34.77
C PRO A 113 7.52 2.42 36.28
N LYS A 114 8.75 2.30 36.81
CA LYS A 114 9.02 2.70 38.18
C LYS A 114 8.50 4.14 38.32
N ARG A 115 8.04 4.54 39.49
CA ARG A 115 7.33 5.80 39.80
C ARG A 115 8.02 7.11 39.34
N GLU A 116 9.22 7.04 38.75
CA GLU A 116 9.93 8.21 38.21
C GLU A 116 9.48 8.56 36.81
N LYS A 117 9.24 9.84 36.59
CA LYS A 117 8.90 10.37 35.26
C LYS A 117 10.09 10.20 34.30
N TYR A 118 9.87 9.57 33.16
CA TYR A 118 10.92 9.39 32.15
C TYR A 118 11.56 10.74 31.78
N SER A 119 12.90 10.83 31.86
CA SER A 119 13.69 11.96 31.40
C SER A 119 14.68 11.48 30.33
N ARG A 120 14.92 12.28 29.32
CA ARG A 120 16.01 12.05 28.36
C ARG A 120 17.33 12.62 28.84
N LYS A 121 17.27 13.63 29.72
CA LYS A 121 18.48 14.28 30.24
C LYS A 121 19.15 13.36 31.25
N ASN A 122 20.42 13.11 31.08
CA ASN A 122 21.25 12.21 31.92
C ASN A 122 20.72 10.75 31.97
N ASN A 123 20.12 10.27 30.88
CA ASN A 123 19.60 8.91 30.79
C ASN A 123 20.64 8.00 30.11
N PRO A 124 21.17 6.99 30.84
CA PRO A 124 22.19 6.07 30.28
C PRO A 124 21.76 5.37 29.00
N ALA A 125 20.47 5.01 28.87
CA ALA A 125 19.96 4.37 27.67
C ALA A 125 19.97 5.33 26.46
N VAL A 126 19.67 6.60 26.69
CA VAL A 126 19.74 7.62 25.64
C VAL A 126 21.19 7.89 25.21
N GLU A 127 22.11 7.95 26.18
CA GLU A 127 23.55 8.12 25.88
C GLU A 127 24.11 6.92 25.11
N LEU A 128 23.73 5.70 25.45
CA LEU A 128 24.06 4.51 24.68
C LEU A 128 23.50 4.60 23.26
N MET A 129 22.21 4.95 23.11
CA MET A 129 21.60 5.10 21.78
C MET A 129 22.24 6.17 20.91
N LYS A 130 22.71 7.27 21.49
CA LYS A 130 23.51 8.27 20.72
C LYS A 130 24.79 7.64 20.15
N LYS A 131 25.46 6.77 20.92
CA LYS A 131 26.66 6.05 20.44
C LYS A 131 26.30 5.09 19.31
N VAL A 132 25.19 4.33 19.44
CA VAL A 132 24.67 3.44 18.40
C VAL A 132 24.36 4.22 17.12
N VAL A 133 23.64 5.36 17.22
CA VAL A 133 23.29 6.19 16.07
C VAL A 133 24.53 6.77 15.39
N ASN A 134 25.56 7.16 16.16
CA ASN A 134 26.81 7.67 15.59
C ASN A 134 27.61 6.56 14.90
N ALA A 135 27.57 5.33 15.41
CA ALA A 135 28.26 4.17 14.85
C ALA A 135 27.54 3.56 13.62
N LYS A 136 26.27 3.89 13.38
CA LYS A 136 25.44 3.21 12.37
C LYS A 136 25.99 3.25 10.96
N LYS A 137 26.70 4.31 10.57
CA LYS A 137 27.28 4.44 9.22
C LYS A 137 28.28 3.35 8.90
N ALA A 138 29.02 2.86 9.90
CA ALA A 138 29.99 1.79 9.72
C ALA A 138 29.31 0.42 9.43
N SER A 139 28.01 0.30 9.77
CA SER A 139 27.21 -0.92 9.57
C SER A 139 26.19 -0.77 8.42
N ASP A 140 26.15 0.37 7.73
CA ASP A 140 25.25 0.60 6.59
C ASP A 140 25.94 0.19 5.28
N LEU A 141 25.46 -0.88 4.68
CA LEU A 141 25.97 -1.38 3.40
C LEU A 141 25.88 -0.34 2.28
N SER A 142 24.95 0.62 2.36
CA SER A 142 24.79 1.66 1.33
C SER A 142 25.96 2.63 1.25
N GLU A 143 26.85 2.63 2.26
CA GLU A 143 28.09 3.41 2.26
C GLU A 143 29.24 2.74 1.50
N LYS A 144 29.13 1.45 1.18
CA LYS A 144 30.10 0.72 0.37
C LYS A 144 30.00 1.12 -1.10
N ASP A 145 31.12 1.13 -1.82
CA ASP A 145 31.15 1.46 -3.25
C ASP A 145 30.47 0.38 -4.09
N PHE A 146 30.72 -0.89 -3.74
CA PHE A 146 30.08 -2.05 -4.34
C PHE A 146 29.72 -3.07 -3.26
N TYR A 147 28.64 -3.79 -3.49
CA TYR A 147 28.36 -5.03 -2.79
C TYR A 147 27.46 -5.93 -3.62
N ASN A 148 27.59 -7.22 -3.37
CA ASN A 148 26.62 -8.24 -3.79
C ASN A 148 26.38 -9.22 -2.67
N TYR A 149 25.22 -9.86 -2.67
CA TYR A 149 24.90 -10.97 -1.77
C TYR A 149 23.76 -11.82 -2.34
N ASP A 150 23.72 -13.08 -1.92
CA ASP A 150 22.59 -13.96 -2.16
C ASP A 150 21.51 -13.76 -1.09
N LYS A 151 20.27 -13.69 -1.55
CA LYS A 151 19.08 -13.50 -0.73
C LYS A 151 18.12 -14.65 -0.99
N TYR A 152 17.87 -15.44 0.05
CA TYR A 152 16.76 -16.39 0.07
C TYR A 152 15.59 -15.81 0.84
N ARG A 153 14.38 -15.89 0.31
CA ARG A 153 13.15 -15.46 0.95
C ARG A 153 12.12 -16.56 0.86
N LYS A 154 11.54 -16.93 2.01
CA LYS A 154 10.38 -17.81 2.12
C LYS A 154 9.21 -17.03 2.69
N LEU A 155 8.08 -17.09 2.02
CA LEU A 155 6.81 -16.51 2.41
C LEU A 155 5.80 -17.60 2.59
N THR A 156 5.18 -17.68 3.78
CA THR A 156 4.11 -18.62 4.09
C THR A 156 2.85 -17.87 4.48
N LEU A 157 1.73 -18.21 3.86
CA LEU A 157 0.40 -17.75 4.27
C LEU A 157 -0.31 -18.90 4.97
N SER A 158 -0.84 -18.64 6.15
CA SER A 158 -1.56 -19.63 6.95
C SER A 158 -2.85 -19.05 7.51
N LEU A 159 -3.90 -19.85 7.62
CA LEU A 159 -5.02 -19.48 8.47
C LEU A 159 -4.57 -19.60 9.92
N ASP A 160 -4.79 -18.54 10.71
CA ASP A 160 -4.34 -18.47 12.10
C ASP A 160 -5.40 -18.97 13.08
N ASN A 161 -4.94 -19.48 14.21
CA ASN A 161 -5.76 -19.91 15.34
C ASN A 161 -6.89 -20.88 14.95
N VAL A 162 -6.52 -21.94 14.22
CA VAL A 162 -7.46 -22.97 13.76
C VAL A 162 -7.96 -23.76 14.97
N GLN A 163 -9.19 -23.47 15.40
CA GLN A 163 -9.83 -24.18 16.50
C GLN A 163 -10.52 -25.44 15.98
N THR A 164 -9.95 -26.59 16.27
CA THR A 164 -10.51 -27.90 15.88
C THR A 164 -11.84 -28.21 16.57
N ASN A 165 -12.19 -27.48 17.62
CA ASN A 165 -13.42 -27.65 18.42
C ASN A 165 -14.55 -26.69 18.01
N ASP A 166 -14.34 -25.76 17.06
CA ASP A 166 -15.41 -24.93 16.53
C ASP A 166 -16.38 -25.78 15.71
N SER A 167 -17.68 -25.60 15.89
CA SER A 167 -18.72 -26.45 15.27
C SER A 167 -18.63 -26.47 13.76
N LEU A 168 -18.31 -25.35 13.13
CA LEU A 168 -18.20 -25.19 11.68
C LEU A 168 -16.92 -25.83 11.15
N MET A 169 -15.78 -25.54 11.79
CA MET A 169 -14.48 -26.09 11.42
C MET A 169 -14.42 -27.60 11.72
N SER A 170 -14.96 -28.06 12.84
CA SER A 170 -15.06 -29.48 13.18
C SER A 170 -15.88 -30.27 12.15
N SER A 171 -16.98 -29.72 11.64
CA SER A 171 -17.76 -30.31 10.56
C SER A 171 -16.95 -30.43 9.26
N MET A 172 -16.18 -29.38 8.91
CA MET A 172 -15.30 -29.39 7.74
C MET A 172 -14.18 -30.42 7.88
N PHE A 173 -13.51 -30.50 9.01
CA PHE A 173 -12.46 -31.47 9.27
C PHE A 173 -12.95 -32.93 9.25
N LYS A 174 -14.15 -33.17 9.77
CA LYS A 174 -14.79 -34.51 9.67
C LYS A 174 -15.09 -34.88 8.22
N LYS A 175 -15.54 -33.91 7.44
CA LYS A 175 -15.90 -34.12 6.02
C LYS A 175 -14.68 -34.24 5.11
N TYR A 176 -13.60 -33.52 5.44
CA TYR A 176 -12.37 -33.42 4.65
C TYR A 176 -11.14 -33.62 5.55
N PRO A 177 -10.79 -34.89 5.89
CA PRO A 177 -9.70 -35.19 6.84
C PRO A 177 -8.33 -34.64 6.44
N PHE A 178 -8.04 -34.50 5.15
CA PHE A 178 -6.77 -33.92 4.64
C PHE A 178 -6.52 -32.49 5.13
N LEU A 179 -7.57 -31.76 5.55
CA LEU A 179 -7.41 -30.44 6.15
C LEU A 179 -6.70 -30.52 7.52
N LEU A 180 -6.91 -31.60 8.29
CA LEU A 180 -6.24 -31.82 9.59
C LEU A 180 -4.77 -32.18 9.40
N GLU A 181 -4.43 -32.89 8.31
CA GLU A 181 -3.04 -33.24 8.01
C GLU A 181 -2.20 -32.03 7.67
N GLN A 182 -2.86 -30.93 7.21
CA GLN A 182 -2.22 -29.66 6.88
C GLN A 182 -2.06 -28.74 8.09
N VAL A 183 -2.71 -29.03 9.24
CA VAL A 183 -2.59 -28.22 10.46
C VAL A 183 -1.26 -28.50 11.15
N GLU A 184 -0.53 -27.44 11.46
CA GLU A 184 0.69 -27.49 12.25
C GLU A 184 0.67 -26.45 13.38
N VAL A 185 1.63 -26.52 14.28
CA VAL A 185 1.81 -25.52 15.33
C VAL A 185 2.88 -24.53 14.88
N SER A 186 2.55 -23.25 14.86
CA SER A 186 3.51 -22.20 14.56
C SER A 186 4.60 -22.15 15.62
N ASP A 187 5.85 -22.31 15.22
CA ASP A 187 7.03 -22.18 16.09
C ASP A 187 7.20 -20.77 16.67
N VAL A 188 6.62 -19.75 16.02
CA VAL A 188 6.69 -18.35 16.43
C VAL A 188 5.55 -17.94 17.34
N THR A 189 4.32 -18.41 17.07
CA THR A 189 3.12 -17.96 17.82
C THR A 189 2.57 -19.02 18.77
N GLY A 190 3.01 -20.28 18.64
CA GLY A 190 2.48 -21.41 19.41
C GLY A 190 1.01 -21.76 19.11
N LYS A 191 0.41 -21.09 18.13
CA LYS A 191 -0.97 -21.32 17.71
C LYS A 191 -1.03 -22.41 16.65
N LYS A 192 -2.16 -23.13 16.61
CA LYS A 192 -2.44 -24.02 15.47
C LYS A 192 -2.73 -23.19 14.24
N ILE A 193 -1.97 -23.41 13.18
CA ILE A 193 -2.11 -22.75 11.89
C ILE A 193 -2.38 -23.78 10.80
N LEU A 194 -3.02 -23.33 9.72
CA LEU A 194 -3.23 -24.12 8.52
C LEU A 194 -2.49 -23.41 7.37
N PRO A 195 -1.27 -23.81 7.03
CA PRO A 195 -0.57 -23.27 5.87
C PRO A 195 -1.38 -23.54 4.59
N VAL A 196 -1.61 -22.46 3.83
CA VAL A 196 -2.42 -22.52 2.60
C VAL A 196 -1.65 -22.09 1.36
N SER A 197 -0.49 -21.42 1.56
CA SER A 197 0.37 -21.03 0.45
C SER A 197 1.81 -20.83 0.90
N ILE A 198 2.73 -21.17 0.00
CA ILE A 198 4.17 -20.94 0.15
C ILE A 198 4.72 -20.31 -1.12
N GLU A 199 5.66 -19.39 -0.96
CA GLU A 199 6.47 -18.84 -2.04
C GLU A 199 7.93 -18.75 -1.59
N GLU A 200 8.84 -19.30 -2.36
CA GLU A 200 10.29 -19.22 -2.15
C GLU A 200 10.92 -18.45 -3.31
N THR A 201 11.83 -17.56 -3.00
CA THR A 201 12.58 -16.80 -3.99
C THR A 201 14.08 -16.82 -3.63
N ALA A 202 14.92 -17.27 -4.55
CA ALA A 202 16.36 -17.13 -4.49
C ALA A 202 16.79 -16.03 -5.44
N SER A 203 17.52 -15.04 -4.96
CA SER A 203 17.96 -13.90 -5.75
C SER A 203 19.37 -13.46 -5.38
N GLU A 204 20.03 -12.78 -6.30
CA GLU A 204 21.30 -12.10 -6.08
C GLU A 204 21.07 -10.60 -6.18
N ILE A 205 21.53 -9.86 -5.18
CA ILE A 205 21.48 -8.41 -5.13
C ILE A 205 22.84 -7.87 -5.54
N LEU A 206 22.84 -6.92 -6.47
CA LEU A 206 24.03 -6.21 -6.95
C LEU A 206 23.86 -4.73 -6.69
N TYR A 207 24.84 -4.08 -6.10
CA TYR A 207 24.80 -2.65 -5.80
C TYR A 207 26.11 -1.97 -6.21
N ARG A 208 25.97 -0.75 -6.71
CA ARG A 208 27.07 0.21 -6.87
C ARG A 208 26.63 1.59 -6.36
N LYS A 209 27.56 2.32 -5.76
CA LYS A 209 27.28 3.64 -5.17
C LYS A 209 27.30 4.76 -6.22
N ASP A 210 28.20 4.70 -7.19
CA ASP A 210 28.33 5.71 -8.24
C ASP A 210 28.40 5.13 -9.67
N PRO A 211 27.45 5.46 -10.55
CA PRO A 211 26.14 6.03 -10.23
C PRO A 211 25.32 5.06 -9.37
N LYS A 212 24.58 5.61 -8.40
CA LYS A 212 23.80 4.80 -7.45
C LYS A 212 22.77 3.92 -8.17
N GLU A 213 23.01 2.62 -8.14
CA GLU A 213 22.16 1.64 -8.80
C GLU A 213 22.14 0.32 -8.03
N GLN A 214 20.97 -0.29 -7.92
CA GLN A 214 20.79 -1.63 -7.39
C GLN A 214 20.04 -2.49 -8.39
N LYS A 215 20.49 -3.71 -8.57
CA LYS A 215 19.85 -4.73 -9.41
C LYS A 215 19.56 -5.97 -8.59
N THR A 216 18.44 -6.61 -8.87
CA THR A 216 18.05 -7.90 -8.31
C THR A 216 18.01 -8.92 -9.43
N ILE A 217 18.79 -9.98 -9.34
CA ILE A 217 18.74 -11.11 -10.28
C ILE A 217 17.99 -12.25 -9.59
N ILE A 218 16.80 -12.56 -10.05
CA ILE A 218 16.01 -13.68 -9.54
C ILE A 218 16.54 -14.97 -10.17
N LYS A 219 17.17 -15.81 -9.37
CA LYS A 219 17.77 -17.08 -9.76
C LYS A 219 16.78 -18.23 -9.71
N GLY A 220 15.83 -18.20 -8.76
CA GLY A 220 14.81 -19.23 -8.58
C GLY A 220 13.53 -18.71 -7.96
N ILE A 221 12.39 -19.24 -8.39
CA ILE A 221 11.08 -19.03 -7.80
C ILE A 221 10.40 -20.39 -7.67
N ASN A 222 9.93 -20.71 -6.47
CA ASN A 222 9.07 -21.86 -6.20
C ASN A 222 7.82 -21.37 -5.49
N SER A 223 6.65 -21.70 -6.00
CA SER A 223 5.38 -21.29 -5.41
C SER A 223 4.40 -22.45 -5.40
N GLY A 224 3.63 -22.54 -4.31
CA GLY A 224 2.60 -23.56 -4.16
C GLY A 224 1.45 -23.05 -3.29
N GLY A 225 0.32 -23.70 -3.40
CA GLY A 225 -0.82 -23.38 -2.54
C GLY A 225 -1.95 -22.62 -3.22
N VAL A 226 -2.84 -22.06 -2.39
CA VAL A 226 -4.03 -21.35 -2.86
C VAL A 226 -3.70 -20.04 -3.60
N ASN A 227 -2.50 -19.51 -3.48
CA ASN A 227 -2.05 -18.37 -4.31
C ASN A 227 -2.17 -18.70 -5.80
N GLU A 228 -1.95 -19.94 -6.20
CA GLU A 228 -2.16 -20.38 -7.59
C GLU A 228 -3.64 -20.34 -7.99
N LEU A 229 -4.55 -20.50 -7.02
CA LEU A 229 -5.98 -20.44 -7.25
C LEU A 229 -6.50 -19.01 -7.27
N PHE A 230 -5.95 -18.18 -6.38
CA PHE A 230 -6.27 -16.76 -6.24
C PHE A 230 -5.18 -15.86 -6.83
N ASN A 231 -4.58 -16.20 -7.90
CA ASN A 231 -3.59 -15.32 -8.57
C ASN A 231 -4.20 -13.93 -8.88
N THR A 232 -4.94 -13.46 -7.93
CA THR A 232 -5.81 -12.30 -7.91
C THR A 232 -5.15 -11.22 -7.12
N GLY A 233 -4.55 -10.48 -7.72
CA GLY A 233 -4.31 -9.22 -7.70
C GLY A 233 -4.36 -8.31 -6.56
N ASP A 234 -5.13 -7.44 -6.75
CA ASP A 234 -5.03 -6.05 -6.40
C ASP A 234 -4.97 -5.73 -4.90
N MET A 235 -5.84 -6.32 -4.09
CA MET A 235 -5.91 -5.94 -2.68
C MET A 235 -4.92 -6.72 -1.83
N LEU A 236 -4.90 -8.03 -2.00
CA LEU A 236 -4.01 -8.90 -1.24
C LEU A 236 -2.55 -8.66 -1.63
N ASN A 237 -2.25 -8.56 -2.94
CA ASN A 237 -0.89 -8.27 -3.41
C ASN A 237 -0.42 -6.86 -3.00
N THR A 238 -1.30 -5.86 -2.96
CA THR A 238 -0.94 -4.53 -2.46
C THR A 238 -0.64 -4.56 -0.96
N MET A 239 -1.45 -5.26 -0.19
CA MET A 239 -1.18 -5.50 1.23
C MET A 239 0.15 -6.24 1.43
N LEU A 240 0.30 -7.34 0.72
CA LEU A 240 1.47 -8.20 0.85
C LEU A 240 2.74 -7.51 0.36
N ALA A 241 2.66 -6.67 -0.64
CA ALA A 241 3.83 -5.98 -1.17
C ALA A 241 4.44 -4.97 -0.19
N ASP A 242 3.62 -4.25 0.57
CA ASP A 242 4.13 -3.39 1.65
C ASP A 242 4.70 -4.21 2.81
N VAL A 243 4.09 -5.36 3.10
CA VAL A 243 4.60 -6.35 4.06
C VAL A 243 5.89 -7.03 3.55
N PHE A 244 6.12 -7.04 2.23
CA PHE A 244 7.29 -7.67 1.62
C PHE A 244 8.50 -6.77 1.45
N GLN A 245 8.37 -5.47 1.72
CA GLN A 245 9.54 -4.59 1.68
C GLN A 245 10.55 -4.99 2.75
N ASP A 246 11.81 -5.00 2.35
CA ASP A 246 12.90 -5.19 3.30
C ASP A 246 12.98 -3.97 4.21
N ILE A 247 13.04 -4.20 5.51
CA ILE A 247 13.18 -3.15 6.50
C ILE A 247 14.65 -3.06 6.87
N ASN A 248 15.26 -1.92 6.61
CA ASN A 248 16.61 -1.60 7.08
C ASN A 248 16.52 -0.66 8.26
N ILE A 249 16.83 -1.15 9.47
CA ILE A 249 16.79 -0.34 10.70
C ILE A 249 17.82 0.79 10.69
N TYR A 250 18.87 0.74 9.88
CA TYR A 250 19.88 1.80 9.77
C TYR A 250 19.41 3.00 8.93
N GLN A 251 18.30 2.87 8.16
CA GLN A 251 17.64 4.03 7.57
C GLN A 251 16.92 4.84 8.64
N ASP A 252 16.83 6.15 8.49
CA ASP A 252 16.14 7.01 9.47
C ASP A 252 14.63 6.77 9.49
N LYS A 253 14.05 6.50 8.33
CA LYS A 253 12.64 6.15 8.19
C LYS A 253 12.51 5.02 7.18
N PHE A 254 11.63 4.09 7.47
CA PHE A 254 11.21 3.08 6.53
C PHE A 254 9.70 3.07 6.41
N ARG A 255 9.22 2.62 5.28
CA ARG A 255 7.79 2.58 5.00
C ARG A 255 7.25 1.20 5.34
N PHE A 256 6.13 1.19 6.06
CA PHE A 256 5.37 -0.03 6.33
C PHE A 256 3.87 0.27 6.17
N LEU A 257 3.18 -0.50 5.35
CA LEU A 257 1.75 -0.33 5.03
C LEU A 257 1.43 1.14 4.63
N GLN A 258 2.22 1.68 3.70
CA GLN A 258 2.13 3.05 3.18
C GLN A 258 2.37 4.16 4.21
N ASN A 259 2.65 3.82 5.47
CA ASN A 259 2.94 4.78 6.53
C ASN A 259 4.44 4.86 6.81
N PRO A 260 4.99 6.05 7.08
CA PRO A 260 6.38 6.22 7.47
C PRO A 260 6.56 5.89 8.95
N PHE A 261 7.47 4.96 9.25
CA PHE A 261 7.89 4.61 10.60
C PHE A 261 9.28 5.17 10.88
N ASP A 262 9.47 5.78 12.06
CA ASP A 262 10.79 6.18 12.51
C ASP A 262 11.58 4.95 13.02
N SER A 263 12.82 4.82 12.57
CA SER A 263 13.70 3.76 13.05
C SER A 263 14.12 3.99 14.50
N PRO A 264 14.19 2.94 15.34
CA PRO A 264 14.71 3.08 16.70
C PRO A 264 16.20 3.42 16.76
N VAL A 265 16.95 3.21 15.68
CA VAL A 265 18.39 3.57 15.58
C VAL A 265 18.62 4.79 14.69
N SER A 266 17.61 5.65 14.54
CA SER A 266 17.72 6.92 13.82
C SER A 266 18.00 8.11 14.75
N GLN A 267 18.48 9.20 14.18
CA GLN A 267 18.65 10.46 14.91
C GLN A 267 17.29 11.00 15.40
N SER A 268 16.24 10.92 14.57
CA SER A 268 14.86 11.25 14.95
C SER A 268 14.30 10.30 16.00
N GLY A 269 14.72 9.05 15.99
CA GLY A 269 14.32 8.02 16.94
C GLY A 269 14.63 8.38 18.39
N ILE A 270 15.75 9.08 18.66
CA ILE A 270 16.10 9.54 20.00
C ILE A 270 15.03 10.48 20.58
N ALA A 271 14.40 11.31 19.74
CA ALA A 271 13.30 12.16 20.14
C ALA A 271 11.94 11.46 20.11
N PHE A 272 11.77 10.47 19.25
CA PHE A 272 10.51 9.76 19.02
C PHE A 272 10.23 8.67 20.06
N TYR A 273 11.29 7.92 20.51
CA TYR A 273 11.18 6.80 21.44
C TYR A 273 11.63 7.16 22.85
N LYS A 274 11.20 6.35 23.81
CA LYS A 274 11.74 6.20 25.17
C LYS A 274 12.55 4.92 25.19
N TYR A 275 13.79 5.00 25.68
CA TYR A 275 14.71 3.88 25.79
C TYR A 275 15.00 3.55 27.23
N TYR A 276 15.09 2.26 27.53
CA TYR A 276 15.41 1.72 28.85
C TYR A 276 16.43 0.61 28.72
N ILE A 277 17.51 0.65 29.47
CA ILE A 277 18.42 -0.49 29.62
C ILE A 277 17.76 -1.46 30.58
N MET A 278 17.60 -2.70 30.17
CA MET A 278 17.00 -3.77 30.98
C MET A 278 18.08 -4.50 31.74
N ASP A 279 19.04 -5.08 31.04
CA ASP A 279 20.13 -5.90 31.58
C ASP A 279 21.28 -5.98 30.54
N THR A 280 22.25 -6.86 30.82
CA THR A 280 23.30 -7.26 29.90
C THR A 280 23.22 -8.75 29.71
N VAL A 281 23.06 -9.21 28.48
CA VAL A 281 22.79 -10.60 28.13
C VAL A 281 23.79 -11.06 27.06
N TYR A 282 23.89 -12.36 26.88
CA TYR A 282 24.57 -12.94 25.73
C TYR A 282 23.56 -13.24 24.62
N VAL A 283 23.91 -12.89 23.39
CA VAL A 283 23.23 -13.29 22.16
C VAL A 283 24.24 -14.11 21.37
N ASP A 284 23.99 -15.39 21.19
CA ASP A 284 24.99 -16.35 20.79
C ASP A 284 26.22 -16.27 21.71
N THR A 285 27.40 -15.96 21.17
CA THR A 285 28.65 -15.77 21.93
C THR A 285 28.92 -14.31 22.34
N ASP A 286 28.11 -13.36 21.86
CA ASP A 286 28.37 -11.92 21.99
C ASP A 286 27.68 -11.32 23.22
N LYS A 287 28.42 -10.63 24.05
CA LYS A 287 27.89 -9.88 25.21
C LYS A 287 27.22 -8.60 24.73
N CYS A 288 25.95 -8.39 25.04
CA CYS A 288 25.14 -7.29 24.58
C CYS A 288 24.45 -6.51 25.70
N PHE A 289 24.33 -5.20 25.56
CA PHE A 289 23.37 -4.41 26.31
C PHE A 289 21.98 -4.66 25.74
N HIS A 290 21.05 -5.10 26.57
CA HIS A 290 19.66 -5.30 26.20
C HIS A 290 18.86 -4.02 26.53
N LEU A 291 18.36 -3.37 25.50
CA LEU A 291 17.49 -2.20 25.62
C LEU A 291 16.07 -2.54 25.18
N THR A 292 15.11 -1.92 25.84
CA THR A 292 13.74 -1.85 25.30
C THR A 292 13.43 -0.44 24.90
N PHE A 293 12.57 -0.30 23.88
CA PHE A 293 12.12 1.00 23.40
C PHE A 293 10.61 1.00 23.15
N VAL A 294 9.98 2.15 23.38
CA VAL A 294 8.55 2.37 23.14
C VAL A 294 8.34 3.77 22.58
N PRO A 295 7.38 4.00 21.68
CA PRO A 295 7.06 5.36 21.21
C PRO A 295 6.62 6.26 22.36
N ASN A 296 6.91 7.54 22.30
CA ASN A 296 6.40 8.53 23.28
C ASN A 296 4.87 8.50 23.34
N ASN A 297 4.24 8.39 22.18
CA ASN A 297 2.81 8.24 22.02
C ASN A 297 2.53 6.89 21.33
N PRO A 298 1.86 5.94 21.98
CA PRO A 298 1.58 4.62 21.40
C PRO A 298 0.68 4.62 20.16
N GLN A 299 0.08 5.76 19.82
CA GLN A 299 -0.75 5.91 18.63
C GLN A 299 0.03 6.35 17.40
N ASP A 300 1.26 6.85 17.59
CA ASP A 300 2.11 7.27 16.49
C ASP A 300 2.64 6.03 15.73
N PHE A 301 2.99 6.20 14.45
CA PHE A 301 3.57 5.13 13.64
C PHE A 301 5.01 4.85 14.07
N GLY A 302 5.13 3.96 15.03
CA GLY A 302 6.39 3.52 15.59
C GLY A 302 6.26 2.11 16.16
N PHE A 303 7.39 1.45 16.37
CA PHE A 303 7.45 0.13 16.97
C PHE A 303 7.70 0.19 18.45
N THR A 304 7.32 -0.82 19.18
CA THR A 304 7.89 -1.19 20.48
C THR A 304 8.84 -2.35 20.25
N GLY A 305 9.83 -2.53 21.12
CA GLY A 305 10.69 -3.69 20.92
C GLY A 305 11.93 -3.70 21.76
N HIS A 306 12.89 -4.51 21.29
CA HIS A 306 14.15 -4.75 21.94
C HIS A 306 15.32 -4.50 20.98
N LEU A 307 16.40 -3.94 21.53
CA LEU A 307 17.68 -3.81 20.85
C LEU A 307 18.74 -4.50 21.70
N TYR A 308 19.55 -5.32 21.05
CA TYR A 308 20.70 -5.96 21.66
C TYR A 308 21.94 -5.36 21.00
N VAL A 309 22.64 -4.53 21.75
CA VAL A 309 23.78 -3.75 21.30
C VAL A 309 25.05 -4.35 21.87
N LEU A 310 26.05 -4.63 21.04
CA LEU A 310 27.34 -5.16 21.50
C LEU A 310 27.91 -4.29 22.62
N SER A 311 28.40 -4.94 23.69
CA SER A 311 28.96 -4.24 24.84
C SER A 311 30.42 -3.85 24.63
N ASP A 312 30.93 -3.95 23.42
CA ASP A 312 32.26 -3.51 22.98
C ASP A 312 32.25 -2.01 22.56
N SER A 313 33.37 -1.55 22.06
CA SER A 313 33.51 -0.15 21.59
C SER A 313 32.83 0.14 20.26
N THR A 314 32.30 -0.88 19.57
CA THR A 314 31.67 -0.73 18.24
C THR A 314 30.22 -0.28 18.32
N TYR A 315 29.51 -0.59 19.41
CA TYR A 315 28.08 -0.27 19.62
C TYR A 315 27.16 -0.77 18.48
N ARG A 316 27.54 -1.83 17.79
CA ARG A 316 26.77 -2.42 16.69
C ARG A 316 25.53 -3.14 17.24
N VAL A 317 24.44 -3.13 16.50
CA VAL A 317 23.21 -3.87 16.86
C VAL A 317 23.39 -5.32 16.46
N LYS A 318 23.41 -6.25 17.40
CA LYS A 318 23.46 -7.71 17.16
C LYS A 318 22.09 -8.27 16.81
N LYS A 319 21.05 -7.84 17.52
CA LYS A 319 19.66 -8.28 17.30
C LYS A 319 18.70 -7.14 17.53
N CYS A 320 17.67 -7.08 16.71
CA CYS A 320 16.60 -6.11 16.83
C CYS A 320 15.25 -6.84 16.76
N VAL A 321 14.35 -6.55 17.70
CA VAL A 321 12.97 -7.03 17.70
C VAL A 321 12.05 -5.82 17.61
N LEU A 322 11.25 -5.77 16.54
CA LEU A 322 10.28 -4.71 16.27
C LEU A 322 8.87 -5.28 16.40
N ASN A 323 8.08 -4.78 17.34
CA ASN A 323 6.69 -5.18 17.52
C ASN A 323 5.75 -4.00 17.29
N LEU A 324 4.66 -4.22 16.58
CA LEU A 324 3.63 -3.20 16.42
C LEU A 324 2.84 -3.05 17.71
N PRO A 325 2.76 -1.85 18.32
CA PRO A 325 1.95 -1.64 19.51
C PRO A 325 0.48 -2.00 19.28
N LYS A 326 -0.16 -2.70 20.21
CA LYS A 326 -1.62 -3.00 20.14
C LYS A 326 -2.51 -1.75 20.05
N LYS A 327 -2.00 -0.59 20.45
CA LYS A 327 -2.69 0.70 20.37
C LYS A 327 -2.45 1.43 19.06
N SER A 328 -1.61 0.89 18.19
CA SER A 328 -1.37 1.45 16.87
C SER A 328 -2.65 1.51 16.06
N ASP A 329 -2.85 2.59 15.33
CA ASP A 329 -4.06 2.81 14.52
C ASP A 329 -3.91 2.27 13.09
N ILE A 330 -3.31 1.10 12.97
CA ILE A 330 -3.20 0.38 11.69
C ILE A 330 -4.37 -0.60 11.58
N ASN A 331 -5.06 -0.55 10.45
CA ASN A 331 -6.19 -1.43 10.20
C ASN A 331 -5.72 -2.83 9.79
N PHE A 332 -6.58 -3.80 10.06
CA PHE A 332 -6.44 -5.21 9.66
C PHE A 332 -5.26 -5.95 10.26
N ILE A 333 -4.28 -5.28 10.88
CA ILE A 333 -3.17 -5.93 11.56
C ILE A 333 -3.52 -6.16 13.03
N ASN A 334 -3.53 -7.41 13.44
CA ASN A 334 -3.71 -7.80 14.84
C ASN A 334 -2.38 -7.77 15.60
N SER A 335 -1.34 -8.28 14.97
CA SER A 335 0.02 -8.28 15.50
C SER A 335 1.02 -8.26 14.34
N LEU A 336 2.19 -7.69 14.62
CA LEU A 336 3.35 -7.72 13.75
C LEU A 336 4.58 -7.82 14.62
N SER A 337 5.44 -8.74 14.30
CA SER A 337 6.78 -8.86 14.87
C SER A 337 7.80 -9.04 13.76
N ILE A 338 8.95 -8.38 13.91
CA ILE A 338 10.08 -8.50 12.99
C ILE A 338 11.32 -8.72 13.86
N VAL A 339 12.05 -9.76 13.57
CA VAL A 339 13.33 -10.08 14.23
C VAL A 339 14.43 -10.00 13.21
N GLN A 340 15.39 -9.14 13.47
CA GLN A 340 16.57 -8.99 12.63
C GLN A 340 17.82 -9.38 13.42
N GLU A 341 18.66 -10.21 12.83
CA GLU A 341 19.92 -10.67 13.42
C GLU A 341 21.09 -10.32 12.49
N PHE A 342 22.08 -9.71 13.11
CA PHE A 342 23.26 -9.21 12.43
C PHE A 342 24.49 -9.98 12.88
N GLY A 343 25.48 -10.10 11.98
CA GLY A 343 26.72 -10.78 12.27
C GLY A 343 27.91 -10.18 11.55
N GLU A 344 29.10 -10.50 12.04
CA GLU A 344 30.34 -10.11 11.46
C GLU A 344 30.77 -11.12 10.38
N LEU A 345 31.18 -10.61 9.24
CA LEU A 345 31.77 -11.41 8.19
C LEU A 345 33.27 -11.62 8.46
N PRO A 346 33.93 -12.61 7.85
CA PRO A 346 35.38 -12.79 7.94
C PRO A 346 36.18 -11.56 7.50
N THR A 347 35.57 -10.67 6.72
CA THR A 347 36.13 -9.39 6.29
C THR A 347 36.04 -8.28 7.35
N GLY A 348 35.42 -8.54 8.49
CA GLY A 348 35.14 -7.54 9.54
C GLY A 348 33.90 -6.67 9.29
N ASP A 349 33.20 -6.89 8.19
CA ASP A 349 31.97 -6.17 7.86
C ASP A 349 30.77 -6.69 8.65
N TRP A 350 29.94 -5.77 9.12
CA TRP A 350 28.73 -6.07 9.90
C TRP A 350 27.51 -6.06 8.99
N VAL A 351 26.82 -7.19 8.89
CA VAL A 351 25.71 -7.36 7.93
C VAL A 351 24.49 -7.98 8.55
N LEU A 352 23.32 -7.70 7.98
CA LEU A 352 22.08 -8.41 8.28
C LEU A 352 22.19 -9.85 7.72
N GLN A 353 21.97 -10.84 8.57
CA GLN A 353 22.03 -12.26 8.20
C GLN A 353 20.63 -12.88 8.14
N ASN A 354 19.77 -12.53 9.09
CA ASN A 354 18.42 -13.08 9.22
C ASN A 354 17.39 -11.97 9.41
N ASP A 355 16.26 -12.09 8.74
CA ASP A 355 15.05 -11.26 8.94
C ASP A 355 13.85 -12.18 8.95
N ASP A 356 13.22 -12.33 10.12
CA ASP A 356 11.99 -13.13 10.31
C ASP A 356 10.86 -12.21 10.72
N MET A 357 9.82 -12.16 9.90
CA MET A 357 8.65 -11.33 10.11
C MET A 357 7.40 -12.18 10.17
N VAL A 358 6.61 -11.96 11.21
CA VAL A 358 5.29 -12.56 11.39
C VAL A 358 4.25 -11.46 11.52
N CYS A 359 3.23 -11.52 10.69
CA CYS A 359 2.13 -10.56 10.65
C CYS A 359 0.79 -11.31 10.70
N GLU A 360 -0.06 -11.00 11.67
CA GLU A 360 -1.43 -11.51 11.73
C GLU A 360 -2.40 -10.47 11.17
N ILE A 361 -3.09 -10.84 10.11
CA ILE A 361 -4.02 -9.99 9.37
C ILE A 361 -5.45 -10.50 9.61
N ALA A 362 -6.34 -9.65 10.12
CA ALA A 362 -7.75 -9.98 10.32
C ALA A 362 -8.67 -8.91 9.73
N TYR A 363 -9.46 -9.33 8.76
CA TYR A 363 -10.44 -8.44 8.11
C TYR A 363 -11.66 -8.19 9.01
N MET A 364 -12.20 -9.26 9.60
CA MET A 364 -13.33 -9.23 10.54
C MET A 364 -13.02 -10.14 11.73
N LYS A 365 -13.58 -9.82 12.89
CA LYS A 365 -13.43 -10.65 14.10
C LYS A 365 -14.04 -12.04 13.96
N SER A 366 -14.99 -12.20 13.05
CA SER A 366 -15.69 -13.48 12.80
C SER A 366 -14.99 -14.39 11.79
N LEU A 367 -13.95 -13.90 11.11
CA LEU A 367 -13.16 -14.69 10.18
C LEU A 367 -11.81 -15.01 10.82
N SER A 368 -11.31 -16.22 10.56
CA SER A 368 -9.96 -16.60 10.97
C SER A 368 -8.95 -15.58 10.44
N ALA A 369 -8.01 -15.16 11.27
CA ALA A 369 -6.93 -14.30 10.84
C ALA A 369 -6.03 -15.05 9.85
N VAL A 370 -5.36 -14.31 9.00
CA VAL A 370 -4.31 -14.84 8.12
C VAL A 370 -2.97 -14.48 8.74
N GLN A 371 -2.17 -15.47 9.04
CA GLN A 371 -0.79 -15.29 9.42
C GLN A 371 0.07 -15.26 8.16
N VAL A 372 0.84 -14.22 8.01
CA VAL A 372 1.87 -14.06 6.98
C VAL A 372 3.22 -14.18 7.68
N ARG A 373 4.01 -15.16 7.34
CA ARG A 373 5.40 -15.28 7.80
C ARG A 373 6.35 -15.09 6.63
N ARG A 374 7.35 -14.24 6.82
CA ARG A 374 8.44 -14.03 5.86
C ARG A 374 9.75 -14.29 6.54
N ILE A 375 10.48 -15.29 6.09
CA ILE A 375 11.85 -15.57 6.49
C ILE A 375 12.76 -15.12 5.35
N THR A 376 13.74 -14.29 5.66
CA THR A 376 14.77 -13.87 4.70
C THR A 376 16.15 -14.17 5.26
N LYS A 377 16.98 -14.82 4.48
CA LYS A 377 18.38 -15.13 4.81
C LYS A 377 19.29 -14.48 3.79
N TYR A 378 20.37 -13.91 4.28
CA TYR A 378 21.37 -13.20 3.47
C TYR A 378 22.71 -13.90 3.60
N ARG A 379 23.37 -14.23 2.49
CA ARG A 379 24.60 -15.01 2.44
C ARG A 379 25.52 -14.54 1.31
N ASN A 380 26.75 -15.06 1.28
CA ASN A 380 27.68 -14.90 0.18
C ASN A 380 27.95 -13.44 -0.17
N PHE A 381 28.20 -12.60 0.86
CA PHE A 381 28.51 -11.19 0.67
C PHE A 381 29.86 -11.02 -0.02
N GLY A 382 29.88 -10.17 -1.06
CA GLY A 382 31.07 -9.72 -1.77
C GLY A 382 31.10 -8.19 -1.82
N PHE A 383 32.28 -7.62 -1.76
CA PHE A 383 32.52 -6.17 -1.80
C PHE A 383 33.47 -5.75 -2.91
N ASP A 384 33.84 -6.67 -3.77
CA ASP A 384 34.70 -6.39 -4.91
C ASP A 384 34.00 -5.57 -5.99
N PRO A 385 34.72 -4.81 -6.81
CA PRO A 385 34.15 -4.07 -7.91
C PRO A 385 33.39 -4.96 -8.89
N LEU A 386 32.13 -4.62 -9.13
CA LEU A 386 31.23 -5.38 -10.00
C LEU A 386 31.36 -4.92 -11.47
N PRO A 387 31.39 -5.86 -12.43
CA PRO A 387 31.50 -5.53 -13.85
C PRO A 387 30.34 -4.63 -14.32
N ALA A 388 30.66 -3.56 -15.05
CA ALA A 388 29.66 -2.59 -15.55
C ALA A 388 28.59 -3.23 -16.43
N LYS A 389 28.90 -4.34 -17.15
CA LYS A 389 27.93 -5.08 -17.96
C LYS A 389 26.76 -5.66 -17.17
N LEU A 390 26.92 -5.91 -15.87
CA LEU A 390 25.84 -6.41 -15.01
C LEU A 390 24.79 -5.33 -14.79
N PHE A 391 25.20 -4.07 -14.72
CA PHE A 391 24.31 -2.92 -14.58
C PHE A 391 23.74 -2.43 -15.91
N ALA A 392 24.35 -2.78 -17.05
CA ALA A 392 23.87 -2.43 -18.39
C ALA A 392 22.57 -3.17 -18.79
N ARG A 393 22.22 -4.26 -18.11
CA ARG A 393 20.94 -4.97 -18.33
C ARG A 393 19.77 -4.08 -17.96
N LYS A 394 18.76 -4.01 -18.83
CA LYS A 394 17.55 -3.19 -18.59
C LYS A 394 16.71 -3.76 -17.46
N GLY A 395 16.16 -2.87 -16.61
CA GLY A 395 15.31 -3.21 -15.48
C GLY A 395 16.07 -3.31 -14.15
N LYS A 396 15.39 -2.98 -13.06
CA LYS A 396 15.92 -3.13 -11.70
C LYS A 396 15.89 -4.58 -11.23
N GLU A 397 14.92 -5.35 -11.73
CA GLU A 397 14.74 -6.76 -11.46
C GLU A 397 14.89 -7.54 -12.76
N ILE A 398 15.74 -8.56 -12.74
CA ILE A 398 16.07 -9.40 -13.89
C ILE A 398 15.78 -10.85 -13.48
N LYS A 399 14.85 -11.48 -14.19
CA LYS A 399 14.48 -12.88 -13.95
C LYS A 399 15.31 -13.79 -14.83
N ASP A 400 15.94 -14.80 -14.23
CA ASP A 400 16.61 -15.87 -15.00
C ASP A 400 15.57 -16.63 -15.82
N VAL A 401 15.94 -17.06 -17.02
CA VAL A 401 15.07 -17.80 -17.92
C VAL A 401 14.54 -19.10 -17.27
N ASN A 402 15.37 -19.74 -16.44
CA ASN A 402 15.03 -20.98 -15.75
C ASN A 402 14.55 -20.78 -14.31
N ALA A 403 14.29 -19.55 -13.88
CA ALA A 403 13.95 -19.26 -12.48
C ALA A 403 12.75 -20.06 -11.94
N MET A 404 11.77 -20.39 -12.78
CA MET A 404 10.57 -21.15 -12.40
C MET A 404 10.71 -22.67 -12.61
N MET A 405 11.84 -23.14 -13.11
CA MET A 405 12.08 -24.56 -13.46
C MET A 405 13.29 -25.13 -12.70
N ARG A 406 13.59 -24.59 -11.52
CA ARG A 406 14.68 -25.07 -10.67
C ARG A 406 14.31 -26.39 -10.03
N ASP A 407 15.26 -27.32 -10.01
CA ASP A 407 15.15 -28.64 -9.40
C ASP A 407 15.38 -28.60 -7.87
N ASP A 408 15.20 -29.73 -7.22
CA ASP A 408 15.37 -29.83 -5.77
C ASP A 408 16.82 -29.60 -5.36
N SER A 409 17.82 -29.94 -6.18
CA SER A 409 19.24 -29.75 -5.88
C SER A 409 19.58 -28.26 -5.76
N PHE A 410 19.00 -27.42 -6.63
CA PHE A 410 19.11 -25.96 -6.53
C PHE A 410 18.54 -25.44 -5.20
N TRP A 411 17.36 -25.95 -4.82
CA TRP A 411 16.70 -25.49 -3.59
C TRP A 411 17.39 -25.99 -2.33
N GLU A 412 18.04 -27.17 -2.35
CA GLU A 412 18.87 -27.67 -1.22
C GLU A 412 20.08 -26.76 -0.95
N GLU A 413 20.65 -26.15 -1.97
CA GLU A 413 21.75 -25.16 -1.82
C GLU A 413 21.27 -23.84 -1.19
N TYR A 414 20.10 -23.37 -1.61
CA TYR A 414 19.59 -22.04 -1.18
C TYR A 414 18.77 -22.10 0.11
N ARG A 415 18.04 -23.18 0.38
CA ARG A 415 17.22 -23.32 1.60
C ARG A 415 18.11 -23.44 2.84
N PRO A 416 17.95 -22.56 3.83
CA PRO A 416 18.65 -22.70 5.11
C PRO A 416 18.11 -23.85 5.97
N GLU A 417 16.83 -24.17 5.80
CA GLU A 417 16.05 -25.12 6.58
C GLU A 417 15.12 -25.93 5.68
N LYS A 418 14.86 -27.17 6.03
CA LYS A 418 13.89 -28.02 5.31
C LYS A 418 12.48 -27.45 5.43
N LEU A 419 11.69 -27.63 4.40
CA LEU A 419 10.27 -27.31 4.45
C LEU A 419 9.57 -28.19 5.49
N THR A 420 8.56 -27.65 6.18
CA THR A 420 7.68 -28.44 7.04
C THR A 420 6.89 -29.46 6.23
N LYS A 421 6.25 -30.42 6.89
CA LYS A 421 5.39 -31.39 6.21
C LYS A 421 4.24 -30.72 5.48
N ALA A 422 3.64 -29.68 6.08
CA ALA A 422 2.56 -28.92 5.47
C ALA A 422 3.05 -28.09 4.27
N GLU A 423 4.23 -27.47 4.37
CA GLU A 423 4.84 -26.69 3.29
C GLU A 423 5.22 -27.57 2.10
N SER A 424 5.85 -28.74 2.33
CA SER A 424 6.24 -29.67 1.25
C SER A 424 5.05 -30.36 0.60
N GLY A 425 3.96 -30.58 1.34
CA GLY A 425 2.70 -31.16 0.86
C GLY A 425 1.75 -30.19 0.18
N MET A 426 2.14 -28.94 -0.03
CA MET A 426 1.24 -27.85 -0.44
C MET A 426 0.52 -28.11 -1.77
N ASN A 427 1.18 -28.67 -2.75
CA ASN A 427 0.57 -28.99 -4.06
C ASN A 427 -0.51 -30.06 -3.92
N HIS A 428 -0.24 -31.12 -3.15
CA HIS A 428 -1.22 -32.17 -2.87
C HIS A 428 -2.44 -31.63 -2.12
N PHE A 429 -2.22 -30.75 -1.16
CA PHE A 429 -3.29 -30.06 -0.44
C PHE A 429 -4.22 -29.26 -1.38
N VAL A 430 -3.66 -28.50 -2.32
CA VAL A 430 -4.44 -27.72 -3.31
C VAL A 430 -5.21 -28.64 -4.25
N ASP A 431 -4.62 -29.76 -4.68
CA ASP A 431 -5.31 -30.72 -5.54
C ASP A 431 -6.52 -31.35 -4.83
N ASN A 432 -6.39 -31.66 -3.54
CA ASN A 432 -7.50 -32.11 -2.71
C ASN A 432 -8.58 -31.04 -2.54
N LEU A 433 -8.20 -29.76 -2.34
CA LEU A 433 -9.16 -28.65 -2.29
C LEU A 433 -9.96 -28.52 -3.58
N ARG A 434 -9.33 -28.69 -4.74
CA ARG A 434 -10.01 -28.64 -6.07
C ARG A 434 -11.07 -29.73 -6.22
N GLN A 435 -10.93 -30.87 -5.54
CA GLN A 435 -11.89 -31.96 -5.57
C GLN A 435 -13.15 -31.69 -4.74
N ILE A 436 -13.13 -30.68 -3.85
CA ILE A 436 -14.30 -30.30 -3.05
C ILE A 436 -15.41 -29.80 -3.97
N LYS A 437 -16.57 -30.45 -3.94
CA LYS A 437 -17.74 -30.08 -4.72
C LYS A 437 -18.16 -28.64 -4.39
N GLY A 438 -18.21 -27.78 -5.40
CA GLY A 438 -18.60 -26.36 -5.25
C GLY A 438 -17.42 -25.41 -4.99
N PHE A 439 -16.25 -25.88 -4.57
CA PHE A 439 -15.10 -25.03 -4.27
C PHE A 439 -14.69 -24.15 -5.47
N LYS A 440 -14.71 -24.71 -6.69
CA LYS A 440 -14.43 -23.95 -7.91
C LYS A 440 -15.34 -22.73 -8.12
N TYR A 441 -16.61 -22.81 -7.69
CA TYR A 441 -17.54 -21.67 -7.82
C TYR A 441 -17.26 -20.59 -6.79
N ILE A 442 -16.81 -20.95 -5.58
CA ILE A 442 -16.39 -20.00 -4.54
C ILE A 442 -15.16 -19.23 -5.01
N ILE A 443 -14.17 -19.95 -5.56
CA ILE A 443 -12.96 -19.34 -6.13
C ILE A 443 -13.33 -18.42 -7.30
N PHE A 444 -14.18 -18.91 -8.22
CA PHE A 444 -14.63 -18.12 -9.35
C PHE A 444 -15.33 -16.82 -8.91
N ALA A 445 -16.28 -16.90 -7.99
CA ALA A 445 -16.99 -15.73 -7.49
C ALA A 445 -16.06 -14.78 -6.73
N GLY A 446 -15.15 -15.31 -5.90
CA GLY A 446 -14.15 -14.51 -5.20
C GLY A 446 -13.22 -13.75 -6.15
N LYS A 447 -12.70 -14.45 -7.16
CA LYS A 447 -11.90 -13.84 -8.23
C LYS A 447 -12.66 -12.74 -8.96
N ALA A 448 -13.84 -13.05 -9.45
CA ALA A 448 -14.67 -12.13 -10.19
C ALA A 448 -14.98 -10.86 -9.40
N LEU A 449 -15.23 -10.99 -8.09
CA LEU A 449 -15.50 -9.86 -7.20
C LEU A 449 -14.24 -8.99 -6.97
N ILE A 450 -13.08 -9.62 -6.74
CA ILE A 450 -11.83 -8.91 -6.42
C ILE A 450 -11.21 -8.28 -7.66
N GLU A 451 -11.10 -9.04 -8.76
CA GLU A 451 -10.48 -8.57 -10.00
C GLU A 451 -11.40 -7.71 -10.85
N ASN A 452 -12.71 -7.78 -10.62
CA ASN A 452 -13.71 -7.15 -11.46
C ASN A 452 -13.72 -7.68 -12.91
N PHE A 453 -13.09 -8.84 -13.12
CA PHE A 453 -13.02 -9.57 -14.40
C PHE A 453 -13.17 -11.07 -14.17
N VAL A 454 -13.69 -11.76 -15.20
CA VAL A 454 -13.78 -13.21 -15.26
C VAL A 454 -12.75 -13.74 -16.26
N GLU A 455 -11.80 -14.52 -15.76
CA GLU A 455 -10.87 -15.25 -16.60
C GLU A 455 -11.60 -16.44 -17.29
N THR A 456 -11.40 -16.60 -18.59
CA THR A 456 -12.00 -17.73 -19.33
C THR A 456 -11.09 -18.98 -19.36
N GLY A 457 -9.89 -18.88 -18.79
CA GLY A 457 -8.89 -19.94 -18.76
C GLY A 457 -8.93 -20.84 -17.54
N THR A 458 -8.07 -21.84 -17.54
CA THR A 458 -7.77 -22.75 -16.43
C THR A 458 -6.26 -22.71 -16.13
N LYS A 459 -5.78 -23.47 -15.12
CA LYS A 459 -4.34 -23.58 -14.84
C LYS A 459 -3.56 -24.12 -16.04
N ASP A 460 -4.09 -25.17 -16.69
CA ASP A 460 -3.42 -25.84 -17.82
C ASP A 460 -3.58 -25.09 -19.14
N LYS A 461 -4.61 -24.24 -19.24
CA LYS A 461 -4.89 -23.38 -20.40
C LYS A 461 -5.12 -21.96 -19.92
N PRO A 462 -4.06 -21.15 -19.77
CA PRO A 462 -4.17 -19.78 -19.26
C PRO A 462 -5.18 -18.94 -20.03
N SER A 463 -5.84 -18.01 -19.33
CA SER A 463 -6.88 -17.17 -19.92
C SER A 463 -6.32 -16.36 -21.08
N LYS A 464 -6.92 -16.53 -22.25
CA LYS A 464 -6.62 -15.73 -23.46
C LYS A 464 -7.54 -14.52 -23.58
N ILE A 465 -8.71 -14.58 -22.94
CA ILE A 465 -9.72 -13.53 -22.96
C ILE A 465 -10.30 -13.40 -21.55
N ASP A 466 -10.31 -12.18 -21.01
CA ASP A 466 -10.98 -11.84 -19.76
C ASP A 466 -12.29 -11.09 -20.07
N ILE A 467 -13.38 -11.48 -19.40
CA ILE A 467 -14.69 -10.83 -19.51
C ILE A 467 -14.84 -9.82 -18.37
N GLY A 468 -15.17 -8.61 -18.68
CA GLY A 468 -15.32 -7.52 -17.70
C GLY A 468 -14.88 -6.16 -18.25
N PRO A 469 -14.98 -5.09 -17.44
CA PRO A 469 -15.24 -5.07 -15.99
C PRO A 469 -16.69 -5.44 -15.62
N ILE A 470 -16.88 -6.22 -14.56
CA ILE A 470 -18.19 -6.76 -14.16
C ILE A 470 -19.10 -5.63 -13.62
N ASN A 471 -18.51 -4.67 -12.88
CA ASN A 471 -19.24 -3.55 -12.31
C ASN A 471 -19.79 -2.56 -13.33
N THR A 472 -19.54 -2.77 -14.63
CA THR A 472 -20.08 -1.97 -15.75
C THR A 472 -21.18 -2.68 -16.54
N ILE A 473 -21.55 -3.91 -16.16
CA ILE A 473 -22.56 -4.71 -16.90
C ILE A 473 -23.91 -4.01 -16.87
N VAL A 474 -24.27 -3.41 -15.73
CA VAL A 474 -25.56 -2.72 -15.55
C VAL A 474 -25.29 -1.31 -15.10
N SER A 475 -25.82 -0.34 -15.81
CA SER A 475 -25.79 1.08 -15.45
C SER A 475 -27.09 1.78 -15.86
N ARG A 476 -27.23 3.04 -15.43
CA ARG A 476 -28.39 3.87 -15.74
C ARG A 476 -27.97 5.30 -16.03
N ASN A 477 -28.51 5.89 -17.08
CA ASN A 477 -28.41 7.32 -17.33
C ASN A 477 -29.70 7.88 -17.97
N TYR A 478 -29.77 9.20 -18.16
CA TYR A 478 -30.97 9.87 -18.68
C TYR A 478 -31.32 9.47 -20.11
N ILE A 479 -30.33 9.21 -20.95
CA ILE A 479 -30.51 8.86 -22.36
C ILE A 479 -30.88 7.39 -22.52
N ASP A 480 -30.04 6.49 -21.94
CA ASP A 480 -30.22 5.04 -22.11
C ASP A 480 -31.40 4.48 -21.27
N GLY A 481 -31.80 5.18 -20.20
CA GLY A 481 -32.57 4.56 -19.14
C GLY A 481 -31.77 3.46 -18.48
N LEU A 482 -32.24 2.23 -18.51
CA LEU A 482 -31.43 1.05 -18.20
C LEU A 482 -30.45 0.79 -19.36
N ARG A 483 -29.21 0.48 -19.00
CA ARG A 483 -28.15 0.13 -19.94
C ARG A 483 -27.50 -1.19 -19.56
N LEU A 484 -27.41 -2.12 -20.48
CA LEU A 484 -26.66 -3.35 -20.35
C LEU A 484 -25.39 -3.31 -21.21
N ARG A 485 -24.26 -3.73 -20.66
CA ARG A 485 -22.97 -3.71 -21.34
C ARG A 485 -22.25 -5.05 -21.18
N ALA A 486 -21.73 -5.57 -22.28
CA ALA A 486 -20.83 -6.70 -22.35
C ALA A 486 -19.44 -6.22 -22.79
N SER A 487 -18.41 -6.53 -22.01
CA SER A 487 -17.04 -6.09 -22.27
C SER A 487 -16.06 -7.25 -22.17
N ALA A 488 -15.01 -7.22 -22.97
CA ALA A 488 -13.93 -8.20 -22.95
C ALA A 488 -12.58 -7.58 -23.31
N GLN A 489 -11.51 -8.24 -22.91
CA GLN A 489 -10.14 -7.92 -23.31
C GLN A 489 -9.31 -9.20 -23.52
N THR A 490 -8.36 -9.16 -24.45
CA THR A 490 -7.39 -10.25 -24.61
C THR A 490 -6.22 -10.09 -23.66
N THR A 491 -5.51 -11.17 -23.40
CA THR A 491 -4.33 -11.21 -22.54
C THR A 491 -3.08 -11.59 -23.35
N ALA A 492 -1.91 -11.47 -22.72
CA ALA A 492 -0.64 -11.90 -23.32
C ALA A 492 -0.56 -13.41 -23.63
N ASN A 493 -1.44 -14.21 -23.03
CA ASN A 493 -1.56 -15.64 -23.35
C ASN A 493 -2.16 -15.90 -24.75
N LEU A 494 -2.85 -14.91 -25.33
CA LEU A 494 -3.26 -14.95 -26.72
C LEU A 494 -2.11 -14.49 -27.63
N HIS A 495 -1.54 -13.30 -27.32
CA HIS A 495 -0.39 -12.76 -28.02
C HIS A 495 0.36 -11.77 -27.11
N PRO A 496 1.68 -11.92 -26.88
CA PRO A 496 2.42 -11.17 -25.86
C PRO A 496 2.59 -9.65 -26.17
N ASN A 497 2.33 -9.27 -27.41
CA ASN A 497 2.50 -7.88 -27.86
C ASN A 497 1.21 -7.25 -28.40
N LEU A 498 0.19 -8.04 -28.80
CA LEU A 498 -1.03 -7.53 -29.42
C LEU A 498 -2.23 -7.78 -28.52
N PHE A 499 -2.94 -6.72 -28.20
CA PHE A 499 -4.09 -6.75 -27.28
C PHE A 499 -5.31 -6.13 -27.93
N LEU A 500 -6.45 -6.79 -27.74
CA LEU A 500 -7.77 -6.34 -28.15
C LEU A 500 -8.60 -6.06 -26.92
N LYS A 501 -9.34 -4.96 -26.92
CA LYS A 501 -10.27 -4.62 -25.84
C LYS A 501 -11.50 -3.96 -26.44
N GLY A 502 -12.67 -4.25 -25.89
CA GLY A 502 -13.88 -3.60 -26.37
C GLY A 502 -15.09 -3.88 -25.50
N TYR A 503 -16.15 -3.16 -25.84
CA TYR A 503 -17.48 -3.42 -25.29
C TYR A 503 -18.58 -3.17 -26.32
N TYR A 504 -19.70 -3.81 -26.06
CA TYR A 504 -20.99 -3.52 -26.68
C TYR A 504 -22.01 -3.21 -25.57
N ALA A 505 -22.80 -2.13 -25.74
CA ALA A 505 -23.81 -1.73 -24.77
C ALA A 505 -25.11 -1.34 -25.48
N TYR A 506 -26.23 -1.61 -24.82
CA TYR A 506 -27.54 -1.28 -25.34
C TYR A 506 -28.33 -0.45 -24.33
N GLY A 507 -28.84 0.69 -24.75
CA GLY A 507 -29.77 1.53 -24.00
C GLY A 507 -31.22 1.19 -24.29
N PHE A 508 -32.01 0.87 -23.25
CA PHE A 508 -33.39 0.45 -23.44
C PHE A 508 -34.36 1.59 -23.74
N LYS A 509 -34.04 2.81 -23.31
CA LYS A 509 -34.88 4.01 -23.53
C LYS A 509 -34.68 4.59 -24.92
N ASP A 510 -33.44 4.82 -25.32
CA ASP A 510 -33.10 5.38 -26.63
C ASP A 510 -33.01 4.32 -27.75
N LYS A 511 -33.03 3.03 -27.38
CA LYS A 511 -33.01 1.87 -28.29
C LYS A 511 -31.82 1.90 -29.24
N LYS A 512 -30.68 2.46 -28.81
CA LYS A 512 -29.44 2.55 -29.60
C LYS A 512 -28.35 1.63 -29.05
N SER A 513 -27.57 1.07 -29.97
CA SER A 513 -26.35 0.32 -29.67
C SER A 513 -25.18 1.29 -29.51
N LYS A 514 -24.32 1.07 -28.51
CA LYS A 514 -23.08 1.77 -28.24
C LYS A 514 -21.96 0.73 -28.20
N TYR A 515 -20.77 1.15 -28.61
CA TYR A 515 -19.63 0.22 -28.69
C TYR A 515 -18.30 0.97 -28.62
N ASN A 516 -17.28 0.24 -28.19
CA ASN A 516 -15.89 0.64 -28.29
C ASN A 516 -15.05 -0.58 -28.68
N ALA A 517 -14.12 -0.39 -29.58
CA ALA A 517 -13.10 -1.37 -29.95
C ALA A 517 -11.74 -0.71 -29.92
N GLU A 518 -10.77 -1.33 -29.28
CA GLU A 518 -9.39 -0.88 -29.14
C GLU A 518 -8.44 -2.01 -29.48
N VAL A 519 -7.44 -1.71 -30.29
CA VAL A 519 -6.31 -2.57 -30.62
C VAL A 519 -5.04 -1.89 -30.12
N GLU A 520 -4.31 -2.54 -29.24
CA GLU A 520 -3.05 -2.02 -28.69
C GLU A 520 -1.89 -2.96 -29.03
N TYR A 521 -0.85 -2.43 -29.63
CA TYR A 521 0.43 -3.13 -29.83
C TYR A 521 1.47 -2.60 -28.85
N SER A 522 1.99 -3.49 -28.02
CA SER A 522 3.08 -3.22 -27.09
C SER A 522 4.42 -3.57 -27.73
N PHE A 523 5.35 -2.61 -27.83
CA PHE A 523 6.72 -2.84 -28.32
C PHE A 523 7.56 -3.70 -27.37
N LYS A 524 7.06 -3.95 -26.17
CA LYS A 524 7.65 -4.86 -25.17
C LYS A 524 6.69 -6.00 -24.91
N LYS A 525 7.23 -7.23 -24.86
CA LYS A 525 6.45 -8.39 -24.44
C LYS A 525 5.89 -8.18 -23.05
N LYS A 526 4.66 -8.56 -22.84
CA LYS A 526 3.92 -8.47 -21.57
C LYS A 526 3.68 -9.85 -21.00
N GLU A 527 3.53 -9.93 -19.68
CA GLU A 527 3.21 -11.17 -18.98
C GLU A 527 1.69 -11.42 -18.98
N TYR A 528 0.89 -10.37 -18.85
CA TYR A 528 -0.56 -10.50 -18.84
C TYR A 528 -1.31 -9.40 -19.60
N LEU A 529 -1.05 -8.09 -19.32
CA LEU A 529 -1.77 -6.97 -19.94
C LEU A 529 -0.83 -5.85 -20.41
N PRO A 530 -1.25 -5.04 -21.42
CA PRO A 530 -0.40 -4.01 -22.01
C PRO A 530 -0.01 -2.90 -21.04
N ARG A 531 -0.79 -2.69 -19.94
CA ARG A 531 -0.55 -1.64 -18.93
C ARG A 531 0.57 -1.96 -17.94
N GLU A 532 1.15 -3.16 -18.00
CA GLU A 532 2.33 -3.51 -17.19
C GLU A 532 3.50 -2.58 -17.48
N TYR A 533 4.23 -2.26 -16.41
CA TYR A 533 5.45 -1.45 -16.52
C TYR A 533 6.59 -2.23 -17.21
N PRO A 534 7.41 -1.57 -18.03
CA PRO A 534 7.25 -0.24 -18.57
C PRO A 534 6.32 -0.21 -19.80
N ILE A 535 5.49 0.83 -19.91
CA ILE A 535 4.60 1.00 -21.07
C ILE A 535 5.41 1.52 -22.25
N HIS A 536 5.33 0.84 -23.40
CA HIS A 536 5.78 1.34 -24.68
C HIS A 536 4.85 0.74 -25.73
N SER A 537 3.84 1.50 -26.15
CA SER A 537 2.76 0.98 -26.97
C SER A 537 2.15 2.01 -27.90
N ILE A 538 1.48 1.52 -28.92
CA ILE A 538 0.58 2.26 -29.79
C ILE A 538 -0.79 1.59 -29.77
N ALA A 539 -1.85 2.38 -29.60
CA ALA A 539 -3.23 1.89 -29.56
C ALA A 539 -4.11 2.67 -30.54
N ALA A 540 -4.93 1.96 -31.31
CA ALA A 540 -5.97 2.50 -32.14
C ALA A 540 -7.33 2.12 -31.57
N SER A 541 -8.26 3.06 -31.46
CA SER A 541 -9.61 2.79 -30.96
C SER A 541 -10.68 3.54 -31.74
N TYR A 542 -11.86 2.93 -31.79
CA TYR A 542 -13.06 3.56 -32.31
C TYR A 542 -14.21 3.36 -31.32
N MET A 543 -14.89 4.46 -31.00
CA MET A 543 -15.99 4.48 -30.02
C MET A 543 -17.20 5.20 -30.60
N TYR A 544 -18.39 4.65 -30.31
CA TYR A 544 -19.67 5.34 -30.41
C TYR A 544 -20.43 5.15 -29.09
N ASP A 545 -20.65 6.24 -28.38
CA ASP A 545 -21.31 6.20 -27.07
C ASP A 545 -21.99 7.52 -26.75
N ASN A 546 -22.85 7.54 -25.72
CA ASN A 546 -23.34 8.78 -25.14
C ASN A 546 -22.49 9.18 -23.93
N MET A 547 -22.23 10.46 -23.78
CA MET A 547 -21.46 11.02 -22.68
C MET A 547 -22.07 12.34 -22.22
N SER A 548 -22.16 12.51 -20.89
CA SER A 548 -22.30 13.84 -20.30
C SER A 548 -20.93 14.55 -20.36
N PRO A 549 -20.88 15.85 -20.62
CA PRO A 549 -19.61 16.61 -20.62
C PRO A 549 -18.76 16.45 -19.36
N SER A 550 -19.36 16.20 -18.20
CA SER A 550 -18.65 15.93 -16.96
C SER A 550 -18.10 14.50 -16.85
N ASP A 551 -18.62 13.54 -17.62
CA ASP A 551 -18.18 12.13 -17.51
C ASP A 551 -16.72 11.94 -17.95
N LYS A 552 -16.18 12.82 -18.79
CA LYS A 552 -14.77 12.82 -19.23
C LYS A 552 -13.77 13.01 -18.10
N PHE A 553 -14.19 13.54 -16.95
CA PHE A 553 -13.35 13.81 -15.79
C PHE A 553 -13.42 12.70 -14.72
N LEU A 554 -14.27 11.68 -14.90
CA LEU A 554 -14.36 10.57 -13.96
C LEU A 554 -13.05 9.77 -13.92
N SER A 555 -12.60 9.45 -12.72
CA SER A 555 -11.46 8.55 -12.50
C SER A 555 -11.80 7.08 -12.74
N THR A 556 -13.09 6.75 -12.73
CA THR A 556 -13.65 5.42 -12.98
C THR A 556 -14.49 5.43 -14.27
N ASP A 557 -14.77 4.24 -14.82
CA ASP A 557 -15.65 4.11 -15.99
C ASP A 557 -17.04 4.71 -15.70
N LYS A 558 -17.61 5.47 -16.63
CA LYS A 558 -18.92 6.11 -16.47
C LYS A 558 -20.08 5.11 -16.27
N ASP A 559 -19.93 3.90 -16.81
CA ASP A 559 -20.89 2.81 -16.69
C ASP A 559 -20.73 2.01 -15.40
N ASN A 560 -19.75 2.35 -14.54
CA ASN A 560 -19.62 1.72 -13.21
C ASN A 560 -20.94 1.91 -12.44
N VAL A 561 -21.55 0.82 -11.99
CA VAL A 561 -22.85 0.81 -11.30
C VAL A 561 -22.93 1.83 -10.18
N PHE A 562 -21.84 1.99 -9.40
CA PHE A 562 -21.81 2.94 -8.27
C PHE A 562 -21.77 4.41 -8.72
N THR A 563 -21.06 4.74 -9.79
CA THR A 563 -20.95 6.11 -10.32
C THR A 563 -22.10 6.48 -11.23
N SER A 564 -22.88 5.51 -11.70
CA SER A 564 -24.10 5.75 -12.48
C SER A 564 -25.23 6.37 -11.65
N PHE A 565 -25.20 6.23 -10.30
CA PHE A 565 -26.11 6.91 -9.40
C PHE A 565 -25.69 8.36 -9.21
N LYS A 566 -26.42 9.29 -9.84
CA LYS A 566 -26.14 10.73 -9.79
C LYS A 566 -26.92 11.43 -8.66
N VAL A 567 -26.30 12.46 -8.08
CA VAL A 567 -26.91 13.31 -7.03
C VAL A 567 -27.93 14.29 -7.63
N VAL A 568 -27.70 14.66 -8.91
CA VAL A 568 -28.53 15.61 -9.66
C VAL A 568 -29.03 14.93 -10.92
N ASN A 569 -30.13 15.44 -11.47
CA ASN A 569 -30.58 14.99 -12.79
C ASN A 569 -29.63 15.53 -13.85
N VAL A 570 -28.93 14.63 -14.53
CA VAL A 570 -28.03 14.97 -15.63
C VAL A 570 -28.78 14.63 -16.93
N ASP A 571 -29.24 15.63 -17.65
CA ASP A 571 -30.09 15.49 -18.84
C ASP A 571 -29.42 16.02 -20.12
N GLN A 572 -28.25 16.63 -20.02
CA GLN A 572 -27.45 17.17 -21.09
C GLN A 572 -26.33 16.21 -21.48
N PHE A 573 -26.42 15.64 -22.69
CA PHE A 573 -25.53 14.62 -23.20
C PHE A 573 -25.12 14.90 -24.66
N ASN A 574 -24.04 14.22 -25.08
CA ASN A 574 -23.66 14.08 -26.48
C ASN A 574 -23.69 12.60 -26.85
N TYR A 575 -24.07 12.26 -28.10
CA TYR A 575 -23.55 11.09 -28.75
C TYR A 575 -22.17 11.45 -29.33
N GLU A 576 -21.18 10.68 -28.97
CA GLU A 576 -19.78 10.89 -29.37
C GLU A 576 -19.33 9.74 -30.28
N ARG A 577 -18.78 10.09 -31.45
CA ARG A 577 -18.07 9.16 -32.36
C ARG A 577 -16.62 9.57 -32.36
N THR A 578 -15.74 8.74 -31.83
CA THR A 578 -14.32 9.08 -31.71
C THR A 578 -13.44 7.99 -32.31
N ALA A 579 -12.61 8.35 -33.28
CA ALA A 579 -11.47 7.57 -33.73
C ALA A 579 -10.20 8.14 -33.07
N LYS A 580 -9.40 7.28 -32.46
CA LYS A 580 -8.22 7.71 -31.68
C LYS A 580 -7.01 6.83 -31.96
N LEU A 581 -5.87 7.44 -32.15
CA LEU A 581 -4.56 6.79 -32.18
C LEU A 581 -3.71 7.34 -31.05
N LYS A 582 -3.23 6.48 -30.18
CA LYS A 582 -2.47 6.86 -28.97
C LYS A 582 -1.13 6.16 -28.94
N TYR A 583 -0.04 6.91 -28.87
CA TYR A 583 1.31 6.41 -28.59
C TYR A 583 1.72 6.78 -27.16
N GLN A 584 2.29 5.83 -26.44
CA GLN A 584 2.79 6.02 -25.06
C GLN A 584 4.19 5.41 -24.90
N TRP A 585 5.06 6.16 -24.26
CA TRP A 585 6.39 5.69 -23.89
C TRP A 585 6.73 6.11 -22.46
N GLU A 586 6.99 5.11 -21.62
CA GLU A 586 7.37 5.26 -20.25
C GLU A 586 8.82 4.83 -20.03
N GLN A 587 9.59 5.70 -19.36
CA GLN A 587 11.00 5.51 -19.07
C GLN A 587 11.20 5.15 -17.60
N GLU A 588 12.33 4.53 -17.27
CA GLU A 588 12.67 4.06 -15.91
C GLU A 588 12.87 5.23 -14.91
N ASN A 589 13.18 6.43 -15.38
CA ASN A 589 13.32 7.64 -14.55
C ASN A 589 11.98 8.27 -14.11
N GLY A 590 10.85 7.64 -14.40
CA GLY A 590 9.52 8.14 -14.10
C GLY A 590 8.92 9.11 -15.12
N LEU A 591 9.59 9.34 -16.25
CA LEU A 591 9.08 10.13 -17.35
C LEU A 591 8.18 9.27 -18.24
N LYS A 592 6.96 9.75 -18.52
CA LYS A 592 6.01 9.17 -19.46
C LYS A 592 5.58 10.22 -20.47
N THR A 593 5.79 9.93 -21.75
CA THR A 593 5.32 10.75 -22.85
C THR A 593 4.10 10.11 -23.52
N THR A 594 3.17 10.92 -23.97
CA THR A 594 1.94 10.47 -24.63
C THR A 594 1.67 11.38 -25.83
N VAL A 595 1.36 10.78 -26.98
CA VAL A 595 0.88 11.49 -28.16
C VAL A 595 -0.46 10.88 -28.54
N VAL A 596 -1.50 11.71 -28.67
CA VAL A 596 -2.84 11.26 -29.06
C VAL A 596 -3.28 12.05 -30.31
N LEU A 597 -3.67 11.31 -31.31
CA LEU A 597 -4.42 11.85 -32.45
C LEU A 597 -5.87 11.43 -32.27
N SER A 598 -6.81 12.36 -32.30
CA SER A 598 -8.24 12.07 -32.20
C SER A 598 -9.05 12.82 -33.22
N HIS A 599 -10.03 12.14 -33.77
CA HIS A 599 -11.07 12.70 -34.62
C HIS A 599 -12.40 12.35 -34.00
N SER A 600 -13.16 13.37 -33.61
CA SER A 600 -14.39 13.22 -32.82
C SER A 600 -15.52 14.02 -33.39
N ASN A 601 -16.71 13.42 -33.50
CA ASN A 601 -17.96 14.09 -33.82
C ASN A 601 -18.89 14.03 -32.61
N TYR A 602 -19.47 15.17 -32.23
CA TYR A 602 -20.34 15.36 -31.06
C TYR A 602 -21.73 15.79 -31.51
N GLU A 603 -22.71 14.92 -31.34
CA GLU A 603 -24.11 15.19 -31.64
C GLU A 603 -24.88 15.43 -30.32
N ALA A 604 -25.46 16.62 -30.16
CA ALA A 604 -26.21 17.00 -28.97
C ALA A 604 -27.45 16.13 -28.75
N THR A 605 -27.67 15.70 -27.50
CA THR A 605 -28.81 14.88 -27.12
C THR A 605 -29.33 15.18 -25.71
N GLY A 606 -30.48 14.63 -25.33
CA GLY A 606 -31.15 15.04 -24.09
C GLY A 606 -31.67 16.47 -24.21
N ARG A 607 -31.37 17.31 -23.23
CA ARG A 607 -31.70 18.75 -23.26
C ARG A 607 -30.53 19.63 -23.73
N LEU A 608 -29.44 19.02 -24.19
CA LEU A 608 -28.33 19.77 -24.77
C LEU A 608 -28.65 20.10 -26.24
N PHE A 609 -28.31 21.30 -26.64
CA PHE A 609 -28.39 21.74 -28.05
C PHE A 609 -27.24 22.71 -28.35
N TYR A 610 -26.90 22.83 -29.63
CA TYR A 610 -25.87 23.74 -30.11
C TYR A 610 -26.50 24.83 -30.97
N ARG A 611 -26.40 26.07 -30.53
CA ARG A 611 -26.92 27.22 -31.25
C ARG A 611 -25.86 28.31 -31.27
N THR A 612 -25.43 28.74 -32.45
CA THR A 612 -24.50 29.85 -32.57
C THR A 612 -25.15 31.16 -32.20
N MET A 613 -24.40 32.17 -31.79
CA MET A 613 -24.96 33.48 -31.43
C MET A 613 -25.70 34.16 -32.60
N SER A 614 -25.19 33.98 -33.84
CA SER A 614 -25.92 34.45 -35.05
C SER A 614 -27.23 33.71 -35.23
N ALA A 615 -27.28 32.39 -35.02
CA ALA A 615 -28.51 31.60 -35.09
C ALA A 615 -29.48 31.92 -33.94
N GLN A 616 -28.96 32.28 -32.77
CA GLN A 616 -29.81 32.73 -31.63
C GLN A 616 -30.52 34.03 -31.95
N SER A 617 -29.89 34.99 -32.62
CA SER A 617 -30.54 36.22 -33.04
C SER A 617 -31.68 35.95 -34.04
N ALA A 618 -31.49 35.02 -34.96
CA ALA A 618 -32.55 34.61 -35.88
C ALA A 618 -33.70 33.86 -35.17
N PHE A 619 -33.37 33.03 -34.20
CA PHE A 619 -34.32 32.30 -33.37
C PHE A 619 -35.18 33.27 -32.55
N GLU A 620 -34.60 34.29 -31.94
CA GLU A 620 -35.29 35.29 -31.13
C GLU A 620 -36.33 36.09 -31.98
N GLN A 621 -35.96 36.41 -33.19
CA GLN A 621 -36.89 37.10 -34.15
C GLN A 621 -38.14 36.26 -34.49
N ASN A 622 -37.98 34.94 -34.49
CA ASN A 622 -39.03 34.00 -34.88
C ASN A 622 -39.64 33.23 -33.70
N PHE A 623 -39.24 33.56 -32.45
CA PHE A 623 -39.60 32.82 -31.25
C PHE A 623 -41.12 32.58 -31.09
N SER A 624 -41.94 33.60 -31.42
CA SER A 624 -43.40 33.52 -31.30
C SER A 624 -44.06 32.53 -32.27
N THR A 625 -43.36 32.10 -33.29
CA THR A 625 -43.85 31.13 -34.31
C THR A 625 -43.49 29.68 -33.94
N LEU A 626 -42.59 29.48 -32.96
CA LEU A 626 -42.11 28.16 -32.54
C LEU A 626 -42.94 27.56 -31.43
N SER A 627 -43.20 26.25 -31.52
CA SER A 627 -43.79 25.51 -30.45
C SER A 627 -42.81 25.28 -29.30
N PRO A 628 -43.28 25.04 -28.04
CA PRO A 628 -42.40 24.73 -26.92
C PRO A 628 -41.44 23.59 -27.16
N GLN A 629 -41.84 22.58 -27.94
CA GLN A 629 -40.99 21.46 -28.35
C GLN A 629 -39.82 21.87 -29.25
N GLN A 630 -40.00 22.96 -29.99
CA GLN A 630 -38.98 23.51 -30.93
C GLN A 630 -38.05 24.49 -30.25
N TRP A 631 -38.23 24.84 -28.98
CA TRP A 631 -37.34 25.77 -28.30
C TRP A 631 -35.96 25.15 -28.02
N GLU A 632 -35.91 23.86 -27.67
CA GLU A 632 -34.67 23.10 -27.40
C GLU A 632 -34.26 22.16 -28.57
N ARG A 633 -35.00 22.15 -29.66
CA ARG A 633 -34.74 21.42 -30.90
C ARG A 633 -35.21 22.22 -32.10
N SER A 634 -34.61 23.38 -32.23
CA SER A 634 -34.99 24.37 -33.22
C SER A 634 -34.38 24.05 -34.61
N PRO A 635 -35.02 24.45 -35.69
CA PRO A 635 -34.40 24.45 -37.00
C PRO A 635 -33.12 25.32 -37.10
N TYR A 636 -32.92 26.21 -36.10
CA TYR A 636 -31.75 27.08 -35.99
C TYR A 636 -30.57 26.40 -35.28
N ASP A 637 -30.76 25.21 -34.70
CA ASP A 637 -29.72 24.51 -33.97
C ASP A 637 -28.77 23.77 -34.91
N THR A 638 -27.48 23.83 -34.60
CA THR A 638 -26.48 22.99 -35.24
C THR A 638 -26.58 21.58 -34.66
N LYS A 639 -26.71 20.59 -35.52
CA LYS A 639 -26.90 19.19 -35.09
C LYS A 639 -25.71 18.64 -34.35
N ASP A 640 -24.54 18.87 -34.84
CA ASP A 640 -23.27 18.32 -34.34
C ASP A 640 -22.11 19.29 -34.64
N TYR A 641 -20.95 18.99 -34.08
CA TYR A 641 -19.67 19.58 -34.44
C TYR A 641 -18.58 18.50 -34.43
N THR A 642 -17.52 18.75 -35.17
CA THR A 642 -16.41 17.82 -35.35
C THR A 642 -15.10 18.47 -34.94
N THR A 643 -14.23 17.72 -34.23
CA THR A 643 -12.86 18.12 -33.88
C THR A 643 -11.85 17.13 -34.43
N THR A 644 -10.68 17.64 -34.83
CA THR A 644 -9.49 16.83 -35.10
C THR A 644 -8.36 17.40 -34.26
N GLU A 645 -7.80 16.56 -33.36
CA GLU A 645 -6.88 17.02 -32.33
C GLU A 645 -5.58 16.24 -32.32
N ILE A 646 -4.48 16.93 -32.02
CA ILE A 646 -3.20 16.35 -31.62
C ILE A 646 -2.93 16.77 -30.20
N THR A 647 -2.87 15.81 -29.27
CA THR A 647 -2.56 16.06 -27.86
C THR A 647 -1.18 15.51 -27.52
N LEU A 648 -0.31 16.38 -27.02
CA LEU A 648 1.01 16.07 -26.52
C LEU A 648 0.97 16.11 -24.98
N GLY A 649 1.31 15.00 -24.33
CA GLY A 649 1.28 14.89 -22.88
C GLY A 649 2.61 14.41 -22.30
N VAL A 650 3.02 15.00 -21.19
CA VAL A 650 4.18 14.61 -20.39
C VAL A 650 3.73 14.40 -18.95
N ARG A 651 4.10 13.27 -18.36
CA ARG A 651 3.96 12.99 -16.94
C ARG A 651 5.33 12.63 -16.38
N TYR A 652 5.77 13.35 -15.36
CA TYR A 652 7.04 13.07 -14.68
C TYR A 652 6.79 12.81 -13.19
N ALA A 653 7.17 11.62 -12.72
CA ALA A 653 6.97 11.19 -11.35
C ALA A 653 8.24 10.53 -10.79
N PRO A 654 9.24 11.32 -10.40
CA PRO A 654 10.52 10.81 -9.91
C PRO A 654 10.32 10.05 -8.59
N GLY A 655 10.91 8.88 -8.49
CA GLY A 655 10.83 8.04 -7.29
C GLY A 655 9.51 7.31 -7.08
N GLU A 656 8.58 7.37 -8.04
CA GLU A 656 7.36 6.58 -7.98
C GLU A 656 7.69 5.09 -8.17
N THR A 657 7.18 4.25 -7.27
CA THR A 657 7.33 2.79 -7.31
C THR A 657 5.96 2.13 -7.42
N PHE A 658 5.91 0.95 -8.05
CA PHE A 658 4.66 0.27 -8.38
C PHE A 658 4.72 -1.22 -8.13
N ILE A 659 3.53 -1.80 -7.97
CA ILE A 659 3.29 -3.23 -8.09
C ILE A 659 2.42 -3.46 -9.30
N ASN A 660 2.80 -4.42 -10.14
CA ASN A 660 1.95 -4.91 -11.21
C ASN A 660 1.07 -6.03 -10.65
N THR A 661 -0.24 -5.81 -10.71
CA THR A 661 -1.22 -6.87 -10.50
C THR A 661 -1.73 -7.32 -11.87
N LYS A 662 -2.50 -8.41 -11.95
CA LYS A 662 -3.04 -8.85 -13.23
C LYS A 662 -3.82 -7.77 -13.95
N GLN A 663 -4.71 -7.08 -13.24
CA GLN A 663 -5.66 -6.16 -13.85
C GLN A 663 -5.22 -4.70 -13.82
N ARG A 664 -4.33 -4.31 -12.94
CA ARG A 664 -3.88 -2.92 -12.83
C ARG A 664 -2.49 -2.81 -12.20
N ARG A 665 -1.91 -1.65 -12.33
CA ARG A 665 -0.68 -1.22 -11.71
C ARG A 665 -1.02 -0.32 -10.53
N VAL A 666 -0.50 -0.62 -9.36
CA VAL A 666 -0.80 0.10 -8.12
C VAL A 666 0.47 0.82 -7.64
N PRO A 667 0.42 2.16 -7.44
CA PRO A 667 1.55 2.88 -6.86
C PRO A 667 1.72 2.54 -5.38
N ILE A 668 2.97 2.29 -4.96
CA ILE A 668 3.34 2.05 -3.56
C ILE A 668 3.77 3.36 -2.90
N SER A 669 4.63 4.14 -3.57
CA SER A 669 5.09 5.43 -3.08
C SER A 669 4.05 6.50 -3.39
N LEU A 670 3.17 6.78 -2.43
CA LEU A 670 2.10 7.77 -2.58
C LEU A 670 2.58 9.22 -2.39
N ASP A 671 3.80 9.44 -1.95
CA ASP A 671 4.39 10.75 -1.68
C ASP A 671 5.37 11.22 -2.78
N ALA A 672 5.57 10.42 -3.83
CA ALA A 672 6.30 10.89 -5.01
C ALA A 672 5.58 12.08 -5.65
N PRO A 673 6.28 13.18 -5.98
CA PRO A 673 5.65 14.28 -6.71
C PRO A 673 5.30 13.84 -8.12
N ILE A 674 4.16 14.32 -8.64
CA ILE A 674 3.72 14.04 -9.99
C ILE A 674 3.53 15.36 -10.72
N PHE A 675 4.23 15.57 -11.81
CA PHE A 675 4.11 16.73 -12.69
C PHE A 675 3.45 16.30 -13.99
N THR A 676 2.47 17.06 -14.46
CA THR A 676 1.78 16.81 -15.71
C THR A 676 1.78 18.08 -16.56
N LEU A 677 2.00 17.95 -17.86
CA LEU A 677 1.84 19.00 -18.84
C LEU A 677 1.18 18.40 -20.07
N GLN A 678 0.16 19.04 -20.57
CA GLN A 678 -0.56 18.62 -21.77
C GLN A 678 -0.81 19.83 -22.66
N HIS A 679 -0.60 19.66 -23.98
CA HIS A 679 -0.95 20.64 -24.97
C HIS A 679 -1.75 20.00 -26.10
N THR A 680 -2.95 20.51 -26.32
CA THR A 680 -3.86 20.03 -27.37
C THR A 680 -3.93 21.07 -28.50
N ILE A 681 -3.73 20.60 -29.70
CA ILE A 681 -3.80 21.37 -30.95
C ILE A 681 -5.01 20.87 -31.72
N GLY A 682 -6.06 21.66 -31.82
CA GLY A 682 -7.18 21.44 -32.71
C GLY A 682 -6.85 21.91 -34.13
N LEU A 683 -7.13 21.08 -35.11
CA LEU A 683 -6.84 21.33 -36.54
C LEU A 683 -8.13 21.38 -37.35
N LYS A 684 -8.25 22.33 -38.25
CA LYS A 684 -9.30 22.32 -39.31
C LYS A 684 -8.91 21.35 -40.43
N ALA A 685 -8.94 20.06 -40.11
CA ALA A 685 -8.63 18.97 -41.01
C ALA A 685 -9.66 17.86 -40.91
N LEU A 686 -9.82 17.06 -41.93
CA LEU A 686 -10.77 15.94 -42.00
C LEU A 686 -12.24 16.34 -41.73
N GLY A 687 -12.63 17.56 -42.08
CA GLY A 687 -13.98 18.07 -41.81
C GLY A 687 -14.20 18.63 -40.39
N ALA A 688 -13.12 18.89 -39.65
CA ALA A 688 -13.22 19.52 -38.33
C ALA A 688 -13.57 21.01 -38.43
N ASP A 689 -14.44 21.46 -37.51
CA ASP A 689 -15.02 22.82 -37.54
C ASP A 689 -14.09 23.88 -36.97
N TYR A 690 -13.21 23.51 -36.02
CA TYR A 690 -12.48 24.45 -35.19
C TYR A 690 -10.97 24.20 -35.19
N ALA A 691 -10.18 25.28 -35.15
CA ALA A 691 -8.76 25.26 -34.85
C ALA A 691 -8.50 25.97 -33.55
N TYR A 692 -7.73 25.37 -32.67
CA TYR A 692 -7.49 25.89 -31.32
C TYR A 692 -6.26 25.30 -30.64
N HIS A 693 -5.85 25.96 -29.57
CA HIS A 693 -4.75 25.54 -28.73
C HIS A 693 -5.18 25.59 -27.27
N LEU A 694 -5.04 24.44 -26.55
CA LEU A 694 -5.32 24.31 -25.16
C LEU A 694 -4.08 23.78 -24.43
N THR A 695 -3.64 24.47 -23.36
CA THR A 695 -2.53 24.02 -22.51
C THR A 695 -3.05 23.78 -21.09
N GLU A 696 -2.73 22.63 -20.52
CA GLU A 696 -3.05 22.29 -19.14
C GLU A 696 -1.82 21.76 -18.42
N ALA A 697 -1.64 22.14 -17.16
CA ALA A 697 -0.56 21.69 -16.31
C ALA A 697 -1.08 21.30 -14.91
N GLY A 698 -0.39 20.37 -14.27
CA GLY A 698 -0.78 19.93 -12.94
C GLY A 698 0.40 19.45 -12.10
N ILE A 699 0.27 19.62 -10.79
CA ILE A 699 1.22 19.11 -9.80
C ILE A 699 0.43 18.39 -8.72
N TYR A 700 0.87 17.18 -8.38
CA TYR A 700 0.40 16.44 -7.21
C TYR A 700 1.55 16.22 -6.25
N LYS A 701 1.29 16.37 -4.95
CA LYS A 701 2.23 16.05 -3.89
C LYS A 701 1.49 15.65 -2.61
N ARG A 702 1.89 14.52 -2.00
CA ARG A 702 1.57 14.18 -0.63
C ARG A 702 2.68 14.67 0.29
N VAL A 703 2.30 15.33 1.38
CA VAL A 703 3.21 15.80 2.42
C VAL A 703 2.80 15.15 3.74
N TRP A 704 3.74 14.44 4.36
CA TRP A 704 3.54 13.86 5.68
C TRP A 704 3.78 14.90 6.78
N MET A 705 2.77 15.06 7.64
CA MET A 705 2.79 16.01 8.78
C MET A 705 3.14 15.29 10.10
N GLY A 706 3.95 14.23 10.02
CA GLY A 706 4.29 13.38 11.17
C GLY A 706 3.03 12.77 11.79
N THR A 707 2.86 12.99 13.10
CA THR A 707 1.70 12.46 13.86
C THR A 707 0.35 13.09 13.51
N TRP A 708 0.31 14.11 12.64
CA TRP A 708 -0.89 14.76 12.15
C TRP A 708 -1.34 14.23 10.78
N GLY A 709 -0.82 13.06 10.40
CA GLY A 709 -1.19 12.41 9.15
C GLY A 709 -0.54 13.03 7.93
N HIS A 710 -1.30 13.19 6.85
CA HIS A 710 -0.78 13.72 5.59
C HIS A 710 -1.76 14.65 4.89
N ILE A 711 -1.22 15.53 4.08
CA ILE A 711 -1.96 16.42 3.19
C ILE A 711 -1.67 15.99 1.75
N ASP A 712 -2.71 15.68 1.01
CA ASP A 712 -2.66 15.51 -0.44
C ASP A 712 -3.00 16.84 -1.09
N THR A 713 -2.16 17.30 -2.02
CA THR A 713 -2.35 18.56 -2.71
C THR A 713 -2.31 18.34 -4.21
N HIS A 714 -3.34 18.81 -4.91
CA HIS A 714 -3.40 18.90 -6.37
C HIS A 714 -3.53 20.35 -6.79
N LEU A 715 -2.57 20.85 -7.52
CA LEU A 715 -2.61 22.15 -8.18
C LEU A 715 -2.74 21.92 -9.67
N ARG A 716 -3.71 22.56 -10.34
CA ARG A 716 -3.92 22.48 -11.79
C ARG A 716 -4.20 23.84 -12.34
N GLY A 717 -3.87 24.02 -13.62
CA GLY A 717 -4.19 25.22 -14.34
C GLY A 717 -4.25 24.96 -15.84
N GLY A 718 -4.97 25.82 -16.56
CA GLY A 718 -5.09 25.68 -18.01
C GLY A 718 -5.48 26.97 -18.69
N ILE A 719 -5.14 27.04 -19.98
CA ILE A 719 -5.42 28.18 -20.85
C ILE A 719 -5.88 27.68 -22.23
N GLN A 720 -7.09 28.07 -22.60
CA GLN A 720 -7.60 27.99 -23.98
C GLN A 720 -7.17 29.26 -24.73
N TRP A 721 -6.20 29.10 -25.59
CA TRP A 721 -5.56 30.22 -26.27
C TRP A 721 -6.41 30.81 -27.39
N SER A 722 -7.35 30.06 -27.94
CA SER A 722 -8.10 30.41 -29.15
C SER A 722 -9.49 30.95 -28.82
N LYS A 723 -10.10 31.59 -29.80
CA LYS A 723 -11.55 31.82 -29.80
C LYS A 723 -12.25 30.51 -30.15
N VAL A 724 -13.18 30.06 -29.31
CA VAL A 724 -13.86 28.77 -29.43
C VAL A 724 -15.29 28.85 -28.94
N PRO A 725 -16.19 27.99 -29.44
CA PRO A 725 -17.53 27.84 -28.86
C PRO A 725 -17.45 27.16 -27.49
N TYR A 726 -18.50 27.29 -26.67
CA TYR A 726 -18.50 26.78 -25.27
C TYR A 726 -18.12 25.31 -25.10
N PRO A 727 -18.44 24.36 -26.03
CA PRO A 727 -18.03 22.96 -25.84
C PRO A 727 -16.53 22.72 -25.81
N LEU A 728 -15.76 23.67 -26.34
CA LEU A 728 -14.29 23.66 -26.36
C LEU A 728 -13.65 24.56 -25.31
N LEU A 729 -14.47 25.22 -24.49
CA LEU A 729 -13.99 25.92 -23.30
C LEU A 729 -13.59 24.92 -22.19
N ILE A 730 -12.82 25.40 -21.24
CA ILE A 730 -12.40 24.62 -20.08
C ILE A 730 -13.56 24.53 -19.09
N MET A 731 -13.93 23.29 -18.78
CA MET A 731 -14.94 22.96 -17.78
C MET A 731 -14.25 22.44 -16.53
N PRO A 732 -14.61 22.88 -15.32
CA PRO A 732 -14.10 22.26 -14.11
C PRO A 732 -14.59 20.81 -14.00
N ALA A 733 -13.72 19.93 -13.52
CA ALA A 733 -14.06 18.54 -13.27
C ALA A 733 -15.15 18.45 -12.18
N ALA A 734 -16.36 18.03 -12.54
CA ALA A 734 -17.52 17.94 -11.67
C ALA A 734 -17.86 16.49 -11.32
N ASN A 735 -17.97 16.19 -10.03
CA ASN A 735 -18.47 14.90 -9.55
C ASN A 735 -19.98 14.97 -9.32
N LEU A 736 -20.71 14.38 -10.23
CA LEU A 736 -22.19 14.36 -10.15
C LEU A 736 -22.72 13.09 -9.46
N SER A 737 -21.86 12.19 -8.98
CA SER A 737 -22.25 10.95 -8.29
C SER A 737 -22.20 11.08 -6.77
N TYR A 738 -22.85 10.14 -6.07
CA TYR A 738 -22.72 10.01 -4.62
C TYR A 738 -21.34 9.50 -4.18
N ILE A 739 -20.61 8.86 -5.09
CA ILE A 739 -19.27 8.31 -4.82
C ILE A 739 -18.22 9.40 -5.08
N LEU A 740 -17.32 9.59 -4.11
CA LEU A 740 -16.18 10.50 -4.25
C LEU A 740 -15.33 10.12 -5.47
N GLN A 741 -14.97 11.14 -6.24
CA GLN A 741 -14.08 11.02 -7.39
C GLN A 741 -12.85 11.92 -7.15
N ASP A 742 -11.68 11.32 -7.18
CA ASP A 742 -10.44 12.06 -6.96
C ASP A 742 -10.26 13.16 -8.02
N GLY A 743 -9.86 14.34 -7.56
CA GLY A 743 -9.55 15.47 -8.43
C GLY A 743 -10.73 16.18 -9.09
N SER A 744 -11.97 15.94 -8.64
CA SER A 744 -13.18 16.62 -9.10
C SER A 744 -13.86 17.41 -7.98
N PHE A 745 -14.59 18.46 -8.34
CA PHE A 745 -15.44 19.23 -7.42
C PHE A 745 -16.75 18.47 -7.14
N ASN A 746 -17.18 18.45 -5.90
CA ASN A 746 -18.34 17.67 -5.46
C ASN A 746 -19.69 18.40 -5.57
N LEU A 747 -19.67 19.72 -5.69
CA LEU A 747 -20.89 20.54 -5.69
C LEU A 747 -21.04 21.44 -6.92
N ILE A 748 -20.10 21.40 -7.85
CA ILE A 748 -20.22 21.99 -9.18
C ILE A 748 -21.11 21.07 -10.04
N ASN A 749 -22.06 21.64 -10.76
CA ASN A 749 -22.92 20.93 -11.69
C ASN A 749 -22.24 20.71 -13.06
N ASN A 750 -22.91 19.89 -13.88
CA ASN A 750 -22.51 19.66 -15.27
C ASN A 750 -22.41 21.00 -16.02
N MET A 751 -21.25 21.32 -16.55
CA MET A 751 -20.96 22.57 -17.28
C MET A 751 -21.28 23.87 -16.52
N GLU A 752 -21.34 23.87 -15.19
CA GLU A 752 -21.77 25.05 -14.43
C GLU A 752 -20.91 26.30 -14.66
N PHE A 753 -19.58 26.12 -14.79
CA PHE A 753 -18.65 27.20 -15.11
C PHE A 753 -17.91 26.92 -16.40
N LEU A 754 -17.83 27.92 -17.27
CA LEU A 754 -17.15 27.82 -18.56
C LEU A 754 -16.07 28.90 -18.59
N ASN A 755 -14.81 28.50 -18.73
CA ASN A 755 -13.66 29.37 -18.61
C ASN A 755 -12.71 29.17 -19.82
N ASP A 756 -11.95 30.17 -20.16
CA ASP A 756 -10.80 30.01 -21.05
C ASP A 756 -9.45 30.04 -20.30
N ARG A 757 -9.48 30.39 -19.01
CA ARG A 757 -8.31 30.29 -18.11
C ARG A 757 -8.78 29.84 -16.74
N TYR A 758 -8.06 28.94 -16.13
CA TYR A 758 -8.33 28.53 -14.77
C TYR A 758 -7.09 28.16 -13.99
N ALA A 759 -7.19 28.26 -12.68
CA ALA A 759 -6.33 27.61 -11.72
C ALA A 759 -7.19 26.94 -10.64
N SER A 760 -6.82 25.74 -10.23
CA SER A 760 -7.53 25.03 -9.16
C SER A 760 -6.57 24.46 -8.14
N LEU A 761 -6.99 24.48 -6.88
CA LEU A 761 -6.31 23.89 -5.75
C LEU A 761 -7.27 22.91 -5.07
N ASP A 762 -6.83 21.66 -4.89
CA ASP A 762 -7.52 20.63 -4.11
C ASP A 762 -6.57 20.15 -3.01
N MET A 763 -6.91 20.39 -1.76
CA MET A 763 -6.15 19.95 -0.59
C MET A 763 -7.01 19.09 0.30
N ALA A 764 -6.52 17.89 0.59
CA ALA A 764 -7.17 16.90 1.43
C ALA A 764 -6.26 16.53 2.61
N TRP A 765 -6.63 16.93 3.83
CA TRP A 765 -5.90 16.60 5.04
C TRP A 765 -6.51 15.41 5.75
N ASN A 766 -5.80 14.31 5.79
CA ASN A 766 -6.15 13.12 6.53
C ASN A 766 -5.41 13.09 7.87
N LEU A 767 -6.12 13.33 8.97
CA LEU A 767 -5.55 13.50 10.31
C LEU A 767 -5.24 12.18 11.03
N GLN A 768 -5.56 11.04 10.44
CA GLN A 768 -5.25 9.71 10.97
C GLN A 768 -5.78 9.45 12.40
N GLY A 769 -6.96 9.97 12.73
CA GLY A 769 -7.57 9.78 14.04
C GLY A 769 -6.97 10.63 15.16
N LYS A 770 -6.19 11.65 14.84
CA LYS A 770 -5.47 12.48 15.82
C LYS A 770 -6.34 13.12 16.89
N ILE A 771 -7.59 13.44 16.56
CA ILE A 771 -8.56 14.05 17.48
C ILE A 771 -9.50 12.97 18.02
N LEU A 772 -10.18 12.20 17.15
CA LEU A 772 -11.21 11.24 17.55
C LEU A 772 -10.65 10.10 18.40
N ASN A 773 -9.44 9.65 18.13
CA ASN A 773 -8.80 8.59 18.92
C ASN A 773 -8.36 9.02 20.33
N ARG A 774 -8.42 10.32 20.66
CA ARG A 774 -8.23 10.81 22.04
C ARG A 774 -9.49 10.64 22.88
N ILE A 775 -10.64 10.50 22.26
CA ILE A 775 -11.92 10.30 22.94
C ILE A 775 -12.11 8.81 23.24
N PRO A 776 -12.21 8.37 24.49
CA PRO A 776 -12.16 6.95 24.87
C PRO A 776 -13.13 6.03 24.16
N LEU A 777 -14.37 6.49 23.91
CA LEU A 777 -15.40 5.73 23.19
C LEU A 777 -15.11 5.67 21.68
N LEU A 778 -14.78 6.81 21.05
CA LEU A 778 -14.54 6.91 19.62
C LEU A 778 -13.25 6.18 19.20
N ARG A 779 -12.24 6.14 20.06
CA ARG A 779 -11.00 5.39 19.82
C ARG A 779 -11.23 3.92 19.47
N LYS A 780 -12.27 3.29 20.06
CA LYS A 780 -12.60 1.89 19.75
C LYS A 780 -13.12 1.70 18.33
N LEU A 781 -13.66 2.74 17.73
CA LEU A 781 -14.20 2.73 16.36
C LEU A 781 -13.10 2.93 15.31
N LYS A 782 -11.91 3.41 15.72
CA LYS A 782 -10.78 3.74 14.84
C LYS A 782 -11.16 4.67 13.69
N TRP A 783 -12.11 5.59 13.94
CA TRP A 783 -12.51 6.60 12.96
C TRP A 783 -11.39 7.62 12.76
N ARG A 784 -11.25 8.08 11.52
CA ARG A 784 -10.22 9.05 11.14
C ARG A 784 -10.87 10.30 10.57
N GLU A 785 -10.40 11.45 11.00
CA GLU A 785 -10.89 12.73 10.50
C GLU A 785 -10.30 13.03 9.13
N HIS A 786 -11.13 13.63 8.31
CA HIS A 786 -10.77 14.20 7.01
C HIS A 786 -11.25 15.65 6.94
N LEU A 787 -10.40 16.53 6.45
CA LEU A 787 -10.72 17.91 6.12
C LEU A 787 -10.26 18.19 4.69
N GLY A 788 -11.12 18.81 3.90
CA GLY A 788 -10.80 19.15 2.52
C GLY A 788 -11.17 20.59 2.19
N ILE A 789 -10.40 21.18 1.29
CA ILE A 789 -10.71 22.45 0.65
C ILE A 789 -10.41 22.34 -0.83
N LYS A 790 -11.37 22.76 -1.67
CA LYS A 790 -11.18 22.87 -3.11
C LYS A 790 -11.53 24.28 -3.56
N MET A 791 -10.65 24.85 -4.37
CA MET A 791 -10.77 26.21 -4.86
C MET A 791 -10.61 26.20 -6.39
N LEU A 792 -11.39 27.03 -7.07
CA LEU A 792 -11.32 27.22 -8.50
C LEU A 792 -11.34 28.73 -8.80
N TRP A 793 -10.31 29.22 -9.46
CA TRP A 793 -10.28 30.50 -10.11
C TRP A 793 -10.51 30.31 -11.62
N GLY A 794 -11.45 31.00 -12.18
CA GLY A 794 -11.74 30.92 -13.59
C GLY A 794 -12.05 32.29 -14.17
N THR A 795 -11.74 32.47 -15.45
CA THR A 795 -12.09 33.66 -16.20
C THR A 795 -12.47 33.30 -17.62
N LEU A 796 -13.30 34.13 -18.22
CA LEU A 796 -13.61 34.07 -19.66
C LEU A 796 -13.24 35.42 -20.30
N SER A 797 -12.37 35.38 -21.28
CA SER A 797 -11.96 36.57 -22.04
C SER A 797 -13.08 37.04 -22.97
N ASP A 798 -13.06 38.33 -23.31
CA ASP A 798 -14.09 38.97 -24.16
C ASP A 798 -14.31 38.24 -25.48
N LYS A 799 -13.25 37.71 -26.11
CA LYS A 799 -13.33 36.96 -27.36
C LYS A 799 -14.18 35.69 -27.30
N ASN A 800 -14.32 35.11 -26.09
CA ASN A 800 -15.07 33.87 -25.86
C ASN A 800 -16.38 34.10 -25.10
N ASN A 801 -16.70 35.35 -24.72
CA ASN A 801 -17.88 35.69 -23.94
C ASN A 801 -19.09 35.98 -24.84
N PRO A 802 -20.08 35.07 -24.90
CA PRO A 802 -21.26 35.26 -25.78
C PRO A 802 -22.21 36.36 -25.28
N PHE A 803 -22.06 36.87 -24.06
CA PHE A 803 -22.95 37.88 -23.47
C PHE A 803 -22.56 39.32 -23.84
N LEU A 804 -21.40 39.50 -24.46
CA LEU A 804 -20.98 40.83 -24.89
C LEU A 804 -21.70 41.27 -26.17
N PRO A 805 -22.07 42.56 -26.27
CA PRO A 805 -22.78 43.08 -27.46
C PRO A 805 -22.09 42.83 -28.77
N GLU A 806 -20.75 42.90 -28.82
CA GLU A 806 -19.93 42.66 -29.99
C GLU A 806 -19.99 41.19 -30.49
N ASN A 807 -20.34 40.28 -29.61
CA ASN A 807 -20.41 38.86 -29.91
C ASN A 807 -21.87 38.37 -30.17
N LYS A 808 -22.86 39.25 -30.12
CA LYS A 808 -24.29 38.90 -30.26
C LYS A 808 -24.64 38.19 -31.56
N ASN A 809 -23.94 38.49 -32.64
CA ASN A 809 -24.17 37.89 -33.95
C ASN A 809 -22.96 37.04 -34.41
N ASP A 810 -22.17 36.56 -33.49
CA ASP A 810 -20.99 35.77 -33.81
C ASP A 810 -21.39 34.40 -34.37
N ALA A 811 -20.80 34.01 -35.48
CA ALA A 811 -21.06 32.75 -36.16
C ALA A 811 -20.33 31.55 -35.53
N MET A 812 -19.25 31.80 -34.73
CA MET A 812 -18.47 30.75 -34.09
C MET A 812 -18.91 30.50 -32.65
N LEU A 813 -19.19 31.57 -31.89
CA LEU A 813 -19.59 31.43 -30.50
C LEU A 813 -20.98 30.83 -30.42
N MET A 814 -21.20 29.97 -29.44
CA MET A 814 -22.46 29.35 -29.16
C MET A 814 -23.05 29.91 -27.88
N MET A 815 -24.38 29.97 -27.83
CA MET A 815 -25.15 30.28 -26.64
C MET A 815 -24.80 29.29 -25.53
N PHE A 816 -24.64 29.77 -24.29
CA PHE A 816 -24.35 28.92 -23.15
C PHE A 816 -25.51 27.96 -22.85
N PRO A 817 -25.19 26.74 -22.38
CA PRO A 817 -26.20 25.74 -22.03
C PRO A 817 -27.21 26.21 -20.99
N GLY A 818 -28.42 25.74 -21.15
CA GLY A 818 -29.57 26.02 -20.28
C GLY A 818 -30.77 25.23 -20.74
N HIS A 819 -31.97 25.68 -20.33
CA HIS A 819 -33.22 25.11 -20.74
C HIS A 819 -34.33 26.18 -20.75
N TYR A 820 -35.37 25.98 -21.52
CA TYR A 820 -36.53 26.84 -21.54
C TYR A 820 -37.52 26.39 -20.46
N LEU A 821 -38.00 27.35 -19.67
CA LEU A 821 -39.09 27.15 -18.72
C LEU A 821 -40.44 27.15 -19.50
N GLU A 822 -41.51 26.68 -18.86
CA GLU A 822 -42.85 26.62 -19.46
C GLU A 822 -43.37 27.97 -19.95
N ASN A 823 -42.90 29.05 -19.33
CA ASN A 823 -43.24 30.42 -19.71
C ASN A 823 -42.40 30.98 -20.89
N GLY A 824 -41.55 30.16 -21.48
CA GLY A 824 -40.66 30.61 -22.57
C GLY A 824 -39.37 31.33 -22.11
N THR A 825 -39.16 31.53 -20.81
CA THR A 825 -37.94 32.13 -20.28
C THR A 825 -36.80 31.13 -20.36
N TYR A 826 -35.63 31.56 -20.90
CA TYR A 826 -34.41 30.72 -20.92
C TYR A 826 -33.67 30.82 -19.60
N GLN A 827 -33.48 29.70 -18.92
CA GLN A 827 -32.68 29.59 -17.69
C GLN A 827 -31.34 28.96 -18.01
N TYR A 828 -30.28 29.73 -17.84
CA TYR A 828 -28.92 29.23 -18.01
C TYR A 828 -28.54 28.19 -16.95
N SER A 829 -27.82 27.14 -17.35
CA SER A 829 -27.15 26.19 -16.47
C SER A 829 -25.65 26.41 -16.35
N SER A 830 -25.12 27.27 -17.21
CA SER A 830 -23.69 27.64 -17.24
C SER A 830 -23.51 29.12 -17.00
N TYR A 831 -22.51 29.46 -16.23
CA TYR A 831 -22.28 30.82 -15.74
C TYR A 831 -20.84 31.27 -15.91
N LEU A 832 -20.65 32.59 -15.93
CA LEU A 832 -19.33 33.23 -15.87
C LEU A 832 -18.83 33.25 -14.42
N MET A 833 -17.55 33.08 -14.25
CA MET A 833 -16.88 33.29 -12.96
C MET A 833 -16.38 34.73 -12.85
N ASP A 834 -16.48 35.30 -11.64
CA ASP A 834 -15.84 36.55 -11.28
C ASP A 834 -14.34 36.32 -11.06
N LYS A 835 -13.49 37.05 -11.82
CA LYS A 835 -12.02 36.94 -11.71
C LYS A 835 -11.47 37.20 -10.30
N ASN A 836 -12.19 37.97 -9.49
CA ASN A 836 -11.79 38.33 -8.13
C ASN A 836 -12.40 37.42 -7.06
N ARG A 837 -13.27 36.47 -7.44
CA ARG A 837 -13.99 35.63 -6.48
C ARG A 837 -13.86 34.16 -6.86
N PRO A 838 -12.91 33.41 -6.25
CA PRO A 838 -12.80 32.00 -6.52
C PRO A 838 -14.03 31.23 -6.05
N TYR A 839 -14.39 30.16 -6.75
CA TYR A 839 -15.30 29.16 -6.19
C TYR A 839 -14.60 28.38 -5.09
N ILE A 840 -15.29 28.13 -3.97
CA ILE A 840 -14.72 27.42 -2.83
C ILE A 840 -15.75 26.41 -2.32
N GLU A 841 -15.31 25.16 -2.16
CA GLU A 841 -16.01 24.16 -1.38
C GLU A 841 -15.08 23.58 -0.31
N VAL A 842 -15.65 23.28 0.85
CA VAL A 842 -14.95 22.66 1.97
C VAL A 842 -15.61 21.35 2.31
N SER A 843 -14.83 20.38 2.74
CA SER A 843 -15.35 19.11 3.22
C SER A 843 -14.86 18.79 4.62
N ALA A 844 -15.70 18.13 5.40
CA ALA A 844 -15.35 17.49 6.65
C ALA A 844 -15.94 16.08 6.64
N GLY A 845 -15.11 15.09 6.99
CA GLY A 845 -15.51 13.71 6.87
C GLY A 845 -15.01 12.82 7.98
N ILE A 846 -15.67 11.69 8.09
CA ILE A 846 -15.27 10.57 8.92
C ILE A 846 -14.91 9.43 7.99
N HIS A 847 -13.64 9.09 7.99
CA HIS A 847 -13.10 7.97 7.25
C HIS A 847 -12.95 6.75 8.16
N ASN A 848 -12.71 5.61 7.54
CA ASN A 848 -12.46 4.36 8.26
C ASN A 848 -13.67 3.80 9.04
N ILE A 849 -14.88 4.15 8.67
CA ILE A 849 -16.11 3.56 9.21
C ILE A 849 -16.14 2.09 8.77
N PHE A 850 -16.22 1.16 9.74
CA PHE A 850 -16.09 -0.29 9.50
C PHE A 850 -14.82 -0.67 8.71
N LYS A 851 -13.75 0.15 8.79
CA LYS A 851 -12.46 -0.01 8.11
C LYS A 851 -12.48 0.16 6.58
N ILE A 852 -13.61 0.44 5.95
CA ILE A 852 -13.76 0.53 4.49
C ILE A 852 -14.58 1.71 3.99
N LEU A 853 -15.52 2.23 4.80
CA LEU A 853 -16.42 3.29 4.38
C LEU A 853 -15.90 4.65 4.82
N HIS A 854 -15.95 5.60 3.91
CA HIS A 854 -15.63 7.01 4.14
C HIS A 854 -16.86 7.84 3.82
N VAL A 855 -17.17 8.79 4.67
CA VAL A 855 -18.33 9.68 4.51
C VAL A 855 -17.86 11.12 4.68
N GLU A 856 -18.15 11.96 3.70
CA GLU A 856 -17.79 13.37 3.71
C GLU A 856 -19.02 14.26 3.53
N TYR A 857 -19.17 15.22 4.41
CA TYR A 857 -20.07 16.35 4.22
C TYR A 857 -19.31 17.45 3.48
N VAL A 858 -19.88 17.93 2.39
CA VAL A 858 -19.29 18.98 1.55
C VAL A 858 -20.20 20.21 1.59
N ARG A 859 -19.60 21.39 1.74
CA ARG A 859 -20.29 22.67 1.78
C ARG A 859 -19.66 23.64 0.78
N ARG A 860 -20.52 24.21 -0.08
CA ARG A 860 -20.19 25.31 -0.99
C ARG A 860 -20.25 26.63 -0.23
N LEU A 861 -19.19 27.43 -0.31
CA LEU A 861 -19.07 28.67 0.46
C LEU A 861 -19.58 29.89 -0.31
N ASN A 862 -19.48 29.88 -1.63
CA ASN A 862 -19.87 31.02 -2.46
C ASN A 862 -20.59 30.60 -3.75
N TYR A 863 -21.01 31.55 -4.60
CA TYR A 863 -21.85 31.33 -5.78
C TYR A 863 -23.18 30.61 -5.47
N ASN A 864 -23.66 30.70 -4.22
CA ASN A 864 -24.90 30.08 -3.76
C ASN A 864 -26.15 30.77 -4.29
N HIS A 865 -26.03 31.92 -4.94
CA HIS A 865 -27.12 32.69 -5.59
C HIS A 865 -27.51 32.13 -6.95
N LEU A 866 -26.68 31.27 -7.55
CA LEU A 866 -26.96 30.69 -8.84
C LEU A 866 -28.17 29.74 -8.74
N PRO A 867 -29.11 29.77 -9.70
CA PRO A 867 -30.36 29.00 -9.64
C PRO A 867 -30.11 27.47 -9.52
N THR A 868 -29.04 26.99 -10.15
CA THR A 868 -28.73 25.55 -10.20
C THR A 868 -27.74 25.11 -9.11
N ALA A 869 -27.36 26.00 -8.17
CA ALA A 869 -26.28 25.73 -7.22
C ALA A 869 -26.63 24.66 -6.20
N ASN A 870 -25.82 23.61 -6.14
CA ASN A 870 -25.81 22.69 -5.01
C ASN A 870 -25.07 23.34 -3.84
N LYS A 871 -25.75 23.59 -2.72
CA LYS A 871 -25.19 24.32 -1.57
C LYS A 871 -24.43 23.40 -0.62
N TRP A 872 -24.80 22.12 -0.57
CA TRP A 872 -24.17 21.09 0.26
C TRP A 872 -24.48 19.70 -0.28
N GLY A 873 -23.74 18.73 0.19
CA GLY A 873 -23.98 17.33 -0.17
C GLY A 873 -23.20 16.37 0.73
N ILE A 874 -23.62 15.10 0.71
CA ILE A 874 -22.89 14.01 1.35
C ILE A 874 -22.31 13.13 0.24
N ARG A 875 -21.05 12.73 0.41
CA ARG A 875 -20.34 11.87 -0.52
C ARG A 875 -19.78 10.67 0.22
N PHE A 876 -19.67 9.56 -0.49
CA PHE A 876 -19.22 8.28 0.04
C PHE A 876 -18.02 7.78 -0.75
N MET A 877 -17.15 7.03 -0.08
CA MET A 877 -16.10 6.28 -0.74
C MET A 877 -15.98 4.92 -0.05
N ILE A 878 -15.80 3.88 -0.84
CA ILE A 878 -15.47 2.54 -0.35
C ILE A 878 -14.01 2.29 -0.74
N ARG A 879 -13.15 2.33 0.25
CA ARG A 879 -11.70 2.12 0.08
C ARG A 879 -11.13 1.50 1.36
N THR A 880 -10.29 0.49 1.21
CA THR A 880 -9.47 0.00 2.32
C THR A 880 -8.30 0.92 2.54
N VAL A 881 -8.05 1.31 3.79
CA VAL A 881 -6.90 2.12 4.23
C VAL A 881 -6.24 1.38 5.38
N PHE A 882 -4.92 1.17 5.29
CA PHE A 882 -4.13 0.52 6.34
C PHE A 882 -3.70 1.50 7.42
#